data_7a0c1ea85df885a731a93f8ecf4f6a5b
#
_entry.id   7a0c1ea85df885a731a93f8ecf4f6a5b
#
_cell.length_a   1.000
_cell.length_b   1.000
_cell.length_c   1.000
_cell.angle_alpha   90.00
_cell.angle_beta   90.00
_cell.angle_gamma   90.00
#
_symmetry.space_group_name_H-M   'P 1'
#
loop_
_entity.id
_entity.type
_entity.pdbx_description
1 polymer ?
#
loop_
_entity_poly.entity_id
_entity_poly.type
_entity_poly.pdbx_seq_one_letter_code
_entity_poly.pdbx_strand_id
1 'polypeptide(L)'
;MWYDIRFDEEIPVSRAGAEFAALPGVAYAEPVYRIQRLDAAAIPAEALYEPPVPAAEEGQWPFDDPMLSQQWHYYNDGTISGTEAGADMNLFEGWKTTAGSPAVIVAVTDSGVQFDHEDLAANMWVNEAELNGTEGVDDDGNGYVDDIYGWNFVRDSGTIVPEDHGTHVAGTVAAVNNNGIGVCGVAGGTGNGDGARIMSMQIFEGDESVGDTNAECFVYAADNGAVISQNSWTWTRLSSLPRAYDEAFDYFIENAGMDDSDGDGVNDRQTGPMKGGIIICAAGNSGGRIEYPAADARCVAVTAMGATFKLEAYSNRGAEADIMAPGGVKAANSKRRVWSTVADNDYAAMYGTSMACPHVSGVAALIIAEYGQEGFTAEQCREILLRAYRPVGGLADDDAELGVLGVGLLDAGAAFVTDPQSQPGVVEFGSMQVSGNTVSVPWRVPADGNGNAVAQFVVEYAPKEGGGTPGGGTVANRYDVGQTMVYTFEGLYNTDYEINVRSIDRFGNSSEAVSGSVSIGNFENRPPERTSERMADVSMPDTAETSIVSITLTPYFTDPDLEYGDELSYSATSVNEDIVATEVAGEVLRLIPRAKGTSLVTVTASDLAGATVSFSIYATVAGGTGPSGDDGAVAISPNPVADRLNVRLGDTEGEAAVRIYDGAARLVMEAREEIVGGGVELDVSRLSPGAYSLVAEGGGRTVRGTFVKR
;
A
#
# COMPACT_ATOMS: atom_id res chain seq x y z
N MET A 1 8.49 -41.38 -18.28
CA MET A 1 9.79 -40.87 -18.79
C MET A 1 9.49 -39.85 -19.86
N TRP A 2 9.97 -38.62 -19.69
CA TRP A 2 9.86 -37.55 -20.66
C TRP A 2 11.15 -37.40 -21.43
N TYR A 3 11.10 -36.87 -22.66
CA TYR A 3 12.26 -36.63 -23.51
C TYR A 3 12.14 -35.27 -24.18
N ASP A 4 13.16 -34.46 -24.10
CA ASP A 4 13.30 -33.23 -24.89
C ASP A 4 13.74 -33.57 -26.32
N ILE A 5 12.98 -33.07 -27.29
CA ILE A 5 13.28 -33.30 -28.70
C ILE A 5 13.59 -31.96 -29.37
N ARG A 6 14.80 -31.78 -29.80
CA ARG A 6 15.23 -30.65 -30.65
C ARG A 6 15.09 -31.03 -32.12
N PHE A 7 14.52 -30.12 -32.89
CA PHE A 7 14.29 -30.30 -34.31
C PHE A 7 14.67 -29.05 -35.10
N ASP A 8 14.68 -29.13 -36.45
CA ASP A 8 15.04 -28.01 -37.33
C ASP A 8 14.09 -26.83 -37.17
N GLU A 9 14.63 -25.62 -36.97
CA GLU A 9 13.88 -24.36 -36.78
C GLU A 9 12.93 -24.01 -37.95
N GLU A 10 13.16 -24.59 -39.15
CA GLU A 10 12.23 -24.42 -40.29
C GLU A 10 10.92 -25.17 -40.14
N ILE A 11 10.83 -26.10 -39.19
CA ILE A 11 9.59 -26.87 -38.93
C ILE A 11 8.77 -26.15 -37.87
N PRO A 12 7.48 -25.78 -38.15
CA PRO A 12 6.62 -25.22 -37.11
C PRO A 12 6.43 -26.18 -35.93
N VAL A 13 6.57 -25.70 -34.69
CA VAL A 13 6.47 -26.49 -33.45
C VAL A 13 5.20 -27.34 -33.42
N SER A 14 4.05 -26.77 -33.81
CA SER A 14 2.77 -27.50 -33.87
C SER A 14 2.80 -28.70 -34.84
N ARG A 15 3.57 -28.59 -35.91
CA ARG A 15 3.74 -29.70 -36.88
C ARG A 15 4.66 -30.77 -36.31
N ALA A 16 5.81 -30.39 -35.73
CA ALA A 16 6.73 -31.32 -35.09
C ALA A 16 6.02 -32.12 -33.99
N GLY A 17 5.31 -31.42 -33.08
CA GLY A 17 4.52 -32.05 -32.02
C GLY A 17 3.49 -33.06 -32.56
N ALA A 18 2.75 -32.71 -33.62
CA ALA A 18 1.82 -33.67 -34.24
C ALA A 18 2.48 -34.89 -34.86
N GLU A 19 3.66 -34.73 -35.49
CA GLU A 19 4.43 -35.82 -36.07
C GLU A 19 5.00 -36.74 -34.98
N PHE A 20 5.55 -36.18 -33.87
CA PHE A 20 6.04 -36.95 -32.73
C PHE A 20 4.92 -37.68 -31.99
N ALA A 21 3.78 -37.02 -31.72
CA ALA A 21 2.63 -37.63 -31.06
C ALA A 21 2.06 -38.82 -31.87
N ALA A 22 2.31 -38.92 -33.17
CA ALA A 22 1.85 -40.02 -34.01
C ALA A 22 2.79 -41.25 -33.98
N LEU A 23 3.97 -41.15 -33.34
CA LEU A 23 4.91 -42.26 -33.27
C LEU A 23 4.45 -43.35 -32.30
N PRO A 24 4.68 -44.64 -32.63
CA PRO A 24 4.35 -45.72 -31.71
C PRO A 24 5.15 -45.61 -30.40
N GLY A 25 4.44 -45.71 -29.28
CA GLY A 25 5.04 -45.62 -27.93
C GLY A 25 5.15 -44.22 -27.37
N VAL A 26 4.80 -43.18 -28.13
CA VAL A 26 4.66 -41.82 -27.63
C VAL A 26 3.29 -41.60 -27.06
N ALA A 27 3.19 -41.27 -25.80
CA ALA A 27 1.93 -40.99 -25.12
C ALA A 27 1.35 -39.62 -25.51
N TYR A 28 2.24 -38.61 -25.60
CA TYR A 28 1.93 -37.26 -26.06
C TYR A 28 3.21 -36.53 -26.50
N ALA A 29 3.08 -35.42 -27.18
CA ALA A 29 4.13 -34.47 -27.48
C ALA A 29 3.55 -33.06 -27.41
N GLU A 30 4.19 -32.19 -26.68
CA GLU A 30 3.77 -30.80 -26.48
C GLU A 30 4.93 -29.82 -26.68
N PRO A 31 4.65 -28.53 -26.93
CA PRO A 31 5.69 -27.51 -27.01
C PRO A 31 6.36 -27.27 -25.67
N VAL A 32 7.65 -27.02 -25.72
CA VAL A 32 8.41 -26.46 -24.61
C VAL A 32 8.07 -24.99 -24.42
N TYR A 33 7.64 -24.61 -23.24
CA TYR A 33 7.32 -23.22 -22.90
C TYR A 33 8.44 -22.61 -22.08
N ARG A 34 8.81 -21.37 -22.43
CA ARG A 34 9.84 -20.66 -21.69
C ARG A 34 9.31 -20.20 -20.35
N ILE A 35 9.99 -20.57 -19.28
CA ILE A 35 9.78 -20.03 -17.93
C ILE A 35 10.50 -18.70 -17.77
N GLN A 36 10.04 -17.88 -16.81
CA GLN A 36 10.63 -16.60 -16.49
C GLN A 36 10.93 -16.51 -15.00
N ARG A 37 12.17 -16.19 -14.66
CA ARG A 37 12.56 -15.81 -13.31
C ARG A 37 11.89 -14.48 -12.94
N LEU A 38 11.42 -14.35 -11.71
CA LEU A 38 10.75 -13.15 -11.20
C LEU A 38 11.76 -12.20 -10.56
N ASP A 39 12.80 -11.82 -11.29
CA ASP A 39 13.91 -11.02 -10.81
C ASP A 39 13.51 -9.66 -10.24
N ALA A 40 14.23 -9.29 -9.17
CA ALA A 40 14.27 -7.93 -8.65
C ALA A 40 15.75 -7.55 -8.39
N ALA A 41 16.12 -6.33 -8.74
CA ALA A 41 17.48 -5.86 -8.51
C ALA A 41 17.85 -5.92 -7.02
N ALA A 42 18.90 -6.63 -6.69
CA ALA A 42 19.49 -6.68 -5.36
C ALA A 42 20.10 -5.32 -4.99
N ILE A 43 19.99 -4.94 -3.71
CA ILE A 43 20.74 -3.83 -3.14
C ILE A 43 21.70 -4.44 -2.13
N PRO A 44 23.02 -4.40 -2.39
CA PRO A 44 24.02 -4.98 -1.49
C PRO A 44 23.94 -4.41 -0.08
N ALA A 45 24.30 -5.21 0.92
CA ALA A 45 24.30 -4.81 2.32
C ALA A 45 25.14 -3.55 2.57
N GLU A 46 26.31 -3.43 1.93
CA GLU A 46 27.18 -2.26 2.07
C GLU A 46 26.49 -0.93 1.75
N ALA A 47 25.47 -0.93 0.90
CA ALA A 47 24.72 0.28 0.50
C ALA A 47 23.62 0.68 1.49
N LEU A 48 23.12 -0.23 2.33
CA LEU A 48 22.01 -0.01 3.23
C LEU A 48 22.30 -0.38 4.69
N TYR A 49 23.40 -1.11 4.95
CA TYR A 49 23.75 -1.57 6.29
C TYR A 49 24.00 -0.37 7.22
N GLU A 50 23.25 -0.30 8.29
CA GLU A 50 23.61 0.47 9.48
C GLU A 50 24.02 -0.55 10.55
N PRO A 51 25.13 -0.30 11.28
CA PRO A 51 25.48 -1.19 12.37
C PRO A 51 24.28 -1.36 13.31
N PRO A 52 24.09 -2.56 13.88
CA PRO A 52 22.93 -2.84 14.70
C PRO A 52 22.75 -1.75 15.73
N VAL A 53 21.53 -1.22 15.83
CA VAL A 53 21.16 -0.37 16.97
C VAL A 53 21.47 -1.22 18.22
N PRO A 54 22.25 -0.72 19.19
CA PRO A 54 22.51 -1.47 20.39
C PRO A 54 21.19 -1.99 20.92
N ALA A 55 21.12 -3.31 21.17
CA ALA A 55 19.91 -3.97 21.59
C ALA A 55 19.18 -3.12 22.64
N ALA A 56 17.96 -2.72 22.34
CA ALA A 56 17.07 -2.21 23.37
C ALA A 56 16.83 -3.39 24.31
N GLU A 57 17.35 -3.32 25.51
CA GLU A 57 17.24 -4.28 26.61
C GLU A 57 17.62 -5.75 26.25
N GLU A 58 18.50 -6.38 27.05
CA GLU A 58 18.85 -7.81 26.94
C GLU A 58 17.57 -8.66 26.89
N GLY A 59 17.35 -9.39 25.77
CA GLY A 59 16.25 -10.34 25.61
C GLY A 59 15.15 -9.92 24.60
N GLN A 60 15.31 -8.81 23.86
CA GLN A 60 14.32 -8.39 22.84
C GLN A 60 14.39 -9.26 21.57
N TRP A 61 15.57 -9.76 21.19
CA TRP A 61 15.77 -10.55 19.97
C TRP A 61 15.92 -12.04 20.31
N PRO A 62 15.24 -12.94 19.58
CA PRO A 62 15.29 -14.37 19.88
C PRO A 62 16.65 -15.01 19.54
N PHE A 63 17.41 -14.42 18.62
CA PHE A 63 18.70 -14.91 18.11
C PHE A 63 19.74 -13.79 18.03
N ASP A 64 21.02 -14.13 17.90
CA ASP A 64 22.14 -13.19 17.95
C ASP A 64 22.66 -12.74 16.58
N ASP A 65 21.96 -13.08 15.50
CA ASP A 65 22.31 -12.75 14.13
C ASP A 65 22.26 -11.23 13.92
N PRO A 66 23.36 -10.59 13.45
CA PRO A 66 23.51 -9.13 13.50
C PRO A 66 22.54 -8.37 12.61
N MET A 67 22.00 -9.00 11.55
CA MET A 67 21.06 -8.36 10.64
C MET A 67 19.58 -8.63 10.99
N LEU A 68 19.27 -9.43 12.01
CA LEU A 68 17.90 -9.73 12.39
C LEU A 68 17.07 -8.46 12.67
N SER A 69 17.68 -7.44 13.27
CA SER A 69 17.03 -6.15 13.52
C SER A 69 16.62 -5.36 12.25
N GLN A 70 17.14 -5.74 11.10
CA GLN A 70 16.81 -5.15 9.79
C GLN A 70 15.76 -5.98 9.03
N GLN A 71 15.48 -7.19 9.49
CA GLN A 71 14.49 -8.10 8.91
C GLN A 71 13.08 -7.75 9.41
N TRP A 72 12.59 -6.55 9.04
CA TRP A 72 11.26 -6.05 9.39
C TRP A 72 10.13 -7.05 9.05
N HIS A 73 10.37 -7.90 8.07
CA HIS A 73 9.41 -8.90 7.62
C HIS A 73 9.16 -10.01 8.66
N TYR A 74 10.03 -10.18 9.63
CA TYR A 74 9.88 -11.09 10.75
C TYR A 74 9.27 -10.43 11.98
N TYR A 75 9.73 -9.20 12.29
CA TYR A 75 9.23 -8.37 13.37
C TYR A 75 9.40 -6.90 13.04
N ASN A 76 8.31 -6.16 12.99
CA ASN A 76 8.27 -4.74 12.61
C ASN A 76 7.72 -3.89 13.75
N ASP A 77 8.58 -3.25 14.49
CA ASP A 77 8.21 -2.33 15.57
C ASP A 77 7.92 -0.89 15.11
N GLY A 78 8.01 -0.63 13.78
CA GLY A 78 7.80 0.69 13.18
C GLY A 78 8.99 1.64 13.28
N THR A 79 10.15 1.20 13.78
CA THR A 79 11.36 2.04 13.91
C THR A 79 12.05 2.29 12.58
N ILE A 80 11.92 1.39 11.61
CA ILE A 80 12.42 1.59 10.24
C ILE A 80 11.52 2.62 9.53
N SER A 81 12.12 3.70 9.07
CA SER A 81 11.38 4.80 8.44
C SER A 81 10.49 4.35 7.29
N GLY A 82 9.19 4.65 7.39
CA GLY A 82 8.17 4.32 6.40
C GLY A 82 7.63 2.89 6.50
N THR A 83 7.89 2.20 7.60
CA THR A 83 7.17 0.98 7.99
C THR A 83 6.02 1.30 8.94
N GLU A 84 5.08 0.38 9.06
CA GLU A 84 3.96 0.43 10.01
C GLU A 84 4.13 -0.73 11.00
N ALA A 85 4.15 -0.43 12.30
CA ALA A 85 4.36 -1.44 13.33
C ALA A 85 3.36 -2.60 13.20
N GLY A 86 3.86 -3.83 13.33
CA GLY A 86 3.10 -5.06 13.15
C GLY A 86 2.86 -5.46 11.69
N ALA A 87 3.32 -4.67 10.70
CA ALA A 87 3.28 -5.08 9.29
C ALA A 87 4.41 -6.08 8.98
N ASP A 88 4.32 -7.27 9.55
CA ASP A 88 5.24 -8.41 9.49
C ASP A 88 4.48 -9.72 9.51
N MET A 89 5.18 -10.85 9.52
CA MET A 89 4.59 -12.19 9.57
C MET A 89 4.52 -12.79 10.99
N ASN A 90 4.75 -12.00 12.06
CA ASN A 90 4.69 -12.44 13.45
C ASN A 90 5.56 -13.69 13.73
N LEU A 91 6.75 -13.72 13.15
CA LEU A 91 7.59 -14.91 13.18
C LEU A 91 8.14 -15.20 14.59
N PHE A 92 8.40 -14.17 15.40
CA PHE A 92 8.90 -14.35 16.77
C PHE A 92 7.94 -15.13 17.66
N GLU A 93 6.63 -15.02 17.42
CA GLU A 93 5.65 -15.90 18.10
C GLU A 93 5.76 -17.34 17.61
N GLY A 94 5.94 -17.56 16.30
CA GLY A 94 6.16 -18.88 15.73
C GLY A 94 7.40 -19.57 16.30
N TRP A 95 8.51 -18.85 16.43
CA TRP A 95 9.76 -19.37 16.99
C TRP A 95 9.70 -19.74 18.47
N LYS A 96 8.69 -19.31 19.21
CA LYS A 96 8.45 -19.81 20.58
C LYS A 96 8.05 -21.29 20.61
N THR A 97 7.51 -21.81 19.50
CA THR A 97 7.12 -23.22 19.37
C THR A 97 8.23 -24.03 18.72
N THR A 98 8.68 -23.61 17.54
CA THR A 98 9.74 -24.30 16.79
C THR A 98 10.47 -23.32 15.87
N ALA A 99 11.75 -23.57 15.61
CA ALA A 99 12.55 -22.80 14.66
C ALA A 99 12.96 -23.63 13.43
N GLY A 100 12.53 -24.90 13.33
CA GLY A 100 12.83 -25.77 12.20
C GLY A 100 13.05 -27.23 12.59
N SER A 101 13.36 -28.06 11.61
CA SER A 101 13.76 -29.46 11.81
C SER A 101 14.57 -29.95 10.62
N PRO A 102 15.70 -30.65 10.81
CA PRO A 102 16.50 -31.22 9.73
C PRO A 102 15.80 -32.37 8.97
N ALA A 103 14.69 -32.86 9.50
CA ALA A 103 13.85 -33.82 8.80
C ALA A 103 13.00 -33.19 7.68
N VAL A 104 12.88 -31.85 7.67
CA VAL A 104 12.12 -31.13 6.64
C VAL A 104 13.04 -30.65 5.53
N ILE A 105 12.85 -31.16 4.34
CA ILE A 105 13.61 -30.79 3.16
C ILE A 105 12.75 -29.91 2.26
N VAL A 106 13.31 -28.73 1.90
CA VAL A 106 12.68 -27.76 1.00
C VAL A 106 13.46 -27.72 -0.31
N ALA A 107 12.86 -28.16 -1.40
CA ALA A 107 13.42 -28.05 -2.74
C ALA A 107 13.23 -26.61 -3.24
N VAL A 108 14.31 -25.85 -3.37
CA VAL A 108 14.34 -24.49 -3.93
C VAL A 108 14.53 -24.60 -5.44
N THR A 109 13.42 -24.55 -6.16
CA THR A 109 13.38 -24.62 -7.63
C THR A 109 13.54 -23.22 -8.20
N ASP A 110 14.81 -22.84 -8.50
CA ASP A 110 15.19 -21.46 -8.81
C ASP A 110 16.50 -21.41 -9.63
N SER A 111 17.25 -20.31 -9.57
CA SER A 111 18.66 -20.28 -9.93
C SER A 111 19.49 -21.01 -8.85
N GLY A 112 20.77 -21.28 -9.13
CA GLY A 112 21.59 -22.08 -8.21
C GLY A 112 21.78 -21.41 -6.84
N VAL A 113 21.66 -22.20 -5.78
CA VAL A 113 21.93 -21.79 -4.41
C VAL A 113 23.41 -21.89 -4.11
N GLN A 114 24.00 -20.90 -3.46
CA GLN A 114 25.38 -21.03 -2.94
C GLN A 114 25.38 -21.97 -1.72
N PHE A 115 25.67 -23.24 -1.97
CA PHE A 115 25.63 -24.31 -0.96
C PHE A 115 26.71 -24.18 0.13
N ASP A 116 27.81 -23.48 -0.16
CA ASP A 116 28.91 -23.19 0.77
C ASP A 116 28.85 -21.77 1.39
N HIS A 117 27.74 -21.06 1.22
CA HIS A 117 27.53 -19.76 1.87
C HIS A 117 27.61 -19.91 3.39
N GLU A 118 28.39 -19.04 4.06
CA GLU A 118 28.67 -19.14 5.49
C GLU A 118 27.42 -19.20 6.38
N ASP A 119 26.31 -18.64 5.90
CA ASP A 119 25.01 -18.57 6.59
C ASP A 119 23.97 -19.58 6.07
N LEU A 120 24.33 -20.47 5.14
CA LEU A 120 23.47 -21.52 4.58
C LEU A 120 24.02 -22.93 4.72
N ALA A 121 25.35 -23.08 4.66
CA ALA A 121 26.02 -24.38 4.49
C ALA A 121 25.55 -25.44 5.51
N ALA A 122 25.30 -25.05 6.75
CA ALA A 122 24.87 -26.01 7.79
C ALA A 122 23.42 -26.49 7.62
N ASN A 123 22.62 -25.76 6.83
CA ASN A 123 21.23 -26.10 6.53
C ASN A 123 21.02 -26.60 5.09
N MET A 124 22.09 -26.85 4.35
CA MET A 124 21.95 -27.51 3.05
C MET A 124 21.56 -28.99 3.21
N TRP A 125 20.72 -29.47 2.32
CA TRP A 125 20.52 -30.90 2.09
C TRP A 125 21.79 -31.47 1.45
N VAL A 126 22.15 -32.68 1.85
CA VAL A 126 23.34 -33.38 1.35
C VAL A 126 22.95 -34.79 0.96
N ASN A 127 23.20 -35.18 -0.29
CA ASN A 127 23.23 -36.57 -0.68
C ASN A 127 24.51 -37.22 -0.14
N GLU A 128 24.38 -37.88 1.01
CA GLU A 128 25.53 -38.51 1.69
C GLU A 128 26.19 -39.66 0.88
N ALA A 129 25.44 -40.30 0.00
CA ALA A 129 25.98 -41.32 -0.86
C ALA A 129 26.95 -40.72 -1.87
N GLU A 130 26.55 -39.66 -2.54
CA GLU A 130 27.36 -38.92 -3.52
C GLU A 130 28.52 -38.18 -2.85
N LEU A 131 28.32 -37.54 -1.70
CA LEU A 131 29.38 -36.83 -0.97
C LEU A 131 30.52 -37.78 -0.54
N ASN A 132 30.19 -38.99 -0.11
CA ASN A 132 31.15 -39.98 0.35
C ASN A 132 31.52 -41.01 -0.74
N GLY A 133 30.96 -40.84 -1.94
CA GLY A 133 31.07 -41.73 -3.08
C GLY A 133 32.30 -41.49 -3.94
N THR A 134 32.21 -41.86 -5.21
CA THR A 134 33.29 -41.76 -6.17
C THR A 134 32.96 -40.67 -7.21
N GLU A 135 33.77 -39.63 -7.33
CA GLU A 135 33.57 -38.55 -8.30
C GLU A 135 33.31 -39.10 -9.72
N GLY A 136 32.22 -38.64 -10.33
CA GLY A 136 31.77 -39.04 -11.65
C GLY A 136 31.02 -40.36 -11.70
N VAL A 137 30.58 -40.89 -10.55
CA VAL A 137 29.79 -42.12 -10.44
C VAL A 137 28.50 -41.80 -9.72
N ASP A 138 27.38 -42.31 -10.17
CA ASP A 138 26.11 -42.32 -9.48
C ASP A 138 26.15 -43.43 -8.41
N ASP A 139 26.49 -43.04 -7.16
CA ASP A 139 26.78 -44.01 -6.08
C ASP A 139 25.50 -44.53 -5.37
N ASP A 140 24.35 -43.83 -5.49
CA ASP A 140 23.09 -44.30 -4.95
C ASP A 140 22.14 -44.90 -6.01
N GLY A 141 22.49 -44.74 -7.30
CA GLY A 141 21.75 -45.33 -8.42
C GLY A 141 20.44 -44.61 -8.76
N ASN A 142 20.31 -43.34 -8.37
CA ASN A 142 19.13 -42.52 -8.60
C ASN A 142 19.08 -41.95 -10.04
N GLY A 143 20.18 -42.05 -10.82
CA GLY A 143 20.31 -41.57 -12.19
C GLY A 143 21.00 -40.20 -12.30
N TYR A 144 21.41 -39.58 -11.17
CA TYR A 144 22.02 -38.26 -11.09
C TYR A 144 23.41 -38.33 -10.49
N VAL A 145 24.46 -38.14 -11.31
CA VAL A 145 25.84 -38.27 -10.92
C VAL A 145 26.32 -37.04 -10.14
N ASP A 146 26.95 -37.26 -8.96
CA ASP A 146 27.50 -36.21 -8.08
C ASP A 146 26.47 -35.16 -7.67
N ASP A 147 25.22 -35.51 -7.43
CA ASP A 147 24.11 -34.61 -7.00
C ASP A 147 24.15 -34.24 -5.52
N ILE A 148 25.32 -33.90 -4.99
CA ILE A 148 25.63 -33.74 -3.57
C ILE A 148 24.70 -32.75 -2.86
N TYR A 149 24.35 -31.61 -3.51
CA TYR A 149 23.51 -30.56 -2.92
C TYR A 149 22.21 -30.32 -3.69
N GLY A 150 21.88 -31.20 -4.65
CA GLY A 150 20.78 -31.10 -5.58
C GLY A 150 21.29 -31.21 -7.03
N TRP A 151 20.48 -30.74 -7.98
CA TRP A 151 20.75 -30.92 -9.41
C TRP A 151 20.61 -29.63 -10.22
N ASN A 152 21.51 -29.43 -11.16
CA ASN A 152 21.45 -28.38 -12.16
C ASN A 152 20.82 -28.92 -13.46
N PHE A 153 19.53 -28.71 -13.62
CA PHE A 153 18.74 -29.11 -14.78
C PHE A 153 19.12 -28.34 -16.07
N VAL A 154 19.77 -27.18 -15.93
CA VAL A 154 20.28 -26.40 -17.09
C VAL A 154 21.45 -27.11 -17.74
N ARG A 155 22.33 -27.66 -16.93
CA ARG A 155 23.56 -28.34 -17.36
C ARG A 155 23.44 -29.86 -17.39
N ASP A 156 22.36 -30.39 -16.86
CA ASP A 156 22.19 -31.83 -16.64
C ASP A 156 23.39 -32.40 -15.86
N SER A 157 23.63 -31.83 -14.65
CA SER A 157 24.78 -32.21 -13.82
C SER A 157 24.62 -31.84 -12.37
N GLY A 158 25.35 -32.50 -11.44
CA GLY A 158 25.42 -32.14 -10.02
C GLY A 158 26.14 -30.81 -9.73
N THR A 159 26.69 -30.13 -10.73
CA THR A 159 27.41 -28.87 -10.57
C THR A 159 26.43 -27.72 -10.43
N ILE A 160 26.18 -27.27 -9.22
CA ILE A 160 25.37 -26.06 -8.95
C ILE A 160 26.19 -24.80 -9.21
N VAL A 161 25.65 -23.84 -9.97
CA VAL A 161 26.26 -22.53 -10.23
C VAL A 161 25.53 -21.49 -9.39
N PRO A 162 26.16 -20.95 -8.32
CA PRO A 162 25.53 -20.00 -7.43
C PRO A 162 25.06 -18.73 -8.13
N GLU A 163 23.85 -18.27 -7.82
CA GLU A 163 23.29 -16.99 -8.24
C GLU A 163 22.54 -16.29 -7.09
N ASP A 164 22.45 -14.95 -7.18
CA ASP A 164 21.86 -14.13 -6.12
C ASP A 164 20.41 -14.50 -5.80
N HIS A 165 19.58 -14.73 -6.83
CA HIS A 165 18.13 -14.91 -6.63
C HIS A 165 17.81 -16.21 -5.88
N GLY A 166 18.31 -17.37 -6.34
CA GLY A 166 18.10 -18.65 -5.66
C GLY A 166 18.73 -18.70 -4.27
N THR A 167 19.94 -18.08 -4.11
CA THR A 167 20.59 -17.95 -2.79
C THR A 167 19.75 -17.08 -1.83
N HIS A 168 19.14 -15.99 -2.32
CA HIS A 168 18.27 -15.13 -1.52
C HIS A 168 16.97 -15.83 -1.07
N VAL A 169 16.36 -16.57 -1.98
CA VAL A 169 15.18 -17.39 -1.69
C VAL A 169 15.52 -18.46 -0.66
N ALA A 170 16.63 -19.17 -0.81
CA ALA A 170 17.09 -20.19 0.12
C ALA A 170 17.36 -19.63 1.53
N GLY A 171 18.03 -18.47 1.62
CA GLY A 171 18.29 -17.80 2.90
C GLY A 171 17.02 -17.35 3.60
N THR A 172 16.02 -16.87 2.88
CA THR A 172 14.72 -16.53 3.47
C THR A 172 14.04 -17.77 4.07
N VAL A 173 14.15 -18.94 3.42
CA VAL A 173 13.62 -20.20 3.98
C VAL A 173 14.39 -20.63 5.22
N ALA A 174 15.73 -20.73 5.13
CA ALA A 174 16.50 -21.41 6.15
C ALA A 174 17.98 -20.97 6.28
N ALA A 175 18.29 -19.66 6.16
CA ALA A 175 19.57 -19.17 6.67
C ALA A 175 19.72 -19.59 8.14
N VAL A 176 20.95 -19.89 8.57
CA VAL A 176 21.21 -20.49 9.88
C VAL A 176 20.98 -19.47 11.00
N ASN A 177 19.97 -19.66 11.82
CA ASN A 177 19.70 -18.75 12.94
C ASN A 177 20.70 -18.97 14.10
N ASN A 178 20.92 -17.91 14.88
CA ASN A 178 21.71 -17.94 16.12
C ASN A 178 23.14 -18.47 15.93
N ASN A 179 23.75 -18.09 14.80
CA ASN A 179 25.14 -18.43 14.48
C ASN A 179 26.09 -17.22 14.59
N GLY A 180 25.57 -16.03 14.97
CA GLY A 180 26.30 -14.79 15.19
C GLY A 180 26.75 -14.09 13.89
N ILE A 181 26.25 -14.50 12.72
CA ILE A 181 26.54 -13.90 11.42
C ILE A 181 25.27 -13.63 10.63
N GLY A 182 25.31 -12.67 9.70
CA GLY A 182 24.31 -12.43 8.67
C GLY A 182 22.88 -12.26 9.16
N VAL A 183 21.98 -13.05 8.57
CA VAL A 183 20.53 -12.97 8.65
C VAL A 183 19.94 -14.24 9.28
N CYS A 184 18.68 -14.16 9.71
CA CYS A 184 17.90 -15.35 10.05
C CYS A 184 17.08 -15.84 8.86
N GLY A 185 16.89 -17.15 8.75
CA GLY A 185 15.87 -17.79 7.91
C GLY A 185 14.63 -18.14 8.72
N VAL A 186 13.47 -18.26 8.07
CA VAL A 186 12.20 -18.57 8.75
C VAL A 186 12.30 -19.90 9.53
N ALA A 187 12.87 -20.91 8.91
CA ALA A 187 13.08 -22.26 9.48
C ALA A 187 14.56 -22.57 9.67
N GLY A 188 15.37 -21.58 10.03
CA GLY A 188 16.83 -21.67 10.14
C GLY A 188 17.36 -22.44 11.34
N GLY A 189 16.51 -22.90 12.25
CA GLY A 189 16.88 -23.61 13.49
C GLY A 189 17.25 -22.68 14.62
N THR A 190 18.04 -23.20 15.58
CA THR A 190 18.48 -22.48 16.78
C THR A 190 20.02 -22.40 16.90
N GLY A 191 20.74 -22.61 15.80
CA GLY A 191 22.21 -22.69 15.78
C GLY A 191 22.77 -24.06 16.16
N ASN A 192 21.91 -25.07 16.35
CA ASN A 192 22.30 -26.41 16.73
C ASN A 192 22.23 -27.45 15.60
N GLY A 193 22.17 -27.01 14.35
CA GLY A 193 22.00 -27.89 13.19
C GLY A 193 20.59 -28.43 13.02
N ASP A 194 19.62 -27.79 13.65
CA ASP A 194 18.21 -28.15 13.77
C ASP A 194 17.30 -27.36 12.78
N GLY A 195 17.86 -26.63 11.83
CA GLY A 195 17.13 -25.98 10.75
C GLY A 195 16.62 -26.93 9.68
N ALA A 196 15.65 -26.48 8.90
CA ALA A 196 15.21 -27.17 7.69
C ALA A 196 16.35 -27.28 6.66
N ARG A 197 16.29 -28.28 5.79
CA ARG A 197 17.31 -28.54 4.78
C ARG A 197 16.91 -27.96 3.43
N ILE A 198 17.84 -27.28 2.78
CA ILE A 198 17.66 -26.70 1.43
C ILE A 198 18.27 -27.63 0.38
N MET A 199 17.45 -28.07 -0.56
CA MET A 199 17.89 -28.81 -1.75
C MET A 199 17.89 -27.84 -2.95
N SER A 200 19.02 -27.68 -3.63
CA SER A 200 19.15 -26.75 -4.76
C SER A 200 18.68 -27.38 -6.05
N MET A 201 17.59 -26.89 -6.59
CA MET A 201 16.99 -27.34 -7.86
C MET A 201 17.21 -26.25 -8.90
N GLN A 202 18.39 -26.25 -9.56
CA GLN A 202 18.76 -25.17 -10.48
C GLN A 202 18.08 -25.33 -11.83
N ILE A 203 17.13 -24.43 -12.14
CA ILE A 203 16.38 -24.38 -13.40
C ILE A 203 16.68 -23.11 -14.22
N PHE A 204 17.47 -22.17 -13.68
CA PHE A 204 17.96 -20.98 -14.34
C PHE A 204 19.47 -20.84 -14.18
N GLU A 205 20.14 -20.33 -15.23
CA GLU A 205 21.53 -19.94 -15.19
C GLU A 205 21.73 -18.71 -16.07
N GLY A 206 22.01 -17.55 -15.47
CA GLY A 206 21.98 -16.24 -16.14
C GLY A 206 20.63 -15.95 -16.79
N ASP A 207 20.67 -15.58 -18.09
CA ASP A 207 19.44 -15.37 -18.88
C ASP A 207 18.91 -16.68 -19.52
N GLU A 208 19.59 -17.79 -19.31
CA GLU A 208 19.20 -19.09 -19.86
C GLU A 208 18.26 -19.81 -18.88
N SER A 209 17.14 -20.24 -19.39
CA SER A 209 16.26 -21.18 -18.73
C SER A 209 16.07 -22.39 -19.61
N VAL A 210 16.12 -23.59 -19.04
CA VAL A 210 15.77 -24.80 -19.76
C VAL A 210 14.25 -24.91 -19.78
N GLY A 211 13.69 -24.98 -20.97
CA GLY A 211 12.27 -24.94 -21.15
C GLY A 211 11.49 -26.10 -20.57
N ASP A 212 11.88 -27.35 -20.80
CA ASP A 212 10.99 -28.52 -20.57
C ASP A 212 11.47 -29.53 -19.56
N THR A 213 12.77 -29.72 -19.40
CA THR A 213 13.33 -30.67 -18.43
C THR A 213 13.06 -30.31 -16.99
N ASN A 214 12.49 -29.13 -16.77
CA ASN A 214 12.19 -28.61 -15.44
C ASN A 214 11.04 -29.35 -14.73
N ALA A 215 10.14 -30.00 -15.42
CA ALA A 215 9.09 -30.81 -14.79
C ALA A 215 9.70 -31.97 -13.98
N GLU A 216 10.82 -32.51 -14.44
CA GLU A 216 11.58 -33.56 -13.77
C GLU A 216 12.07 -33.13 -12.37
N CYS A 217 12.29 -31.83 -12.13
CA CYS A 217 12.73 -31.33 -10.83
C CYS A 217 11.76 -31.70 -9.68
N PHE A 218 10.46 -31.76 -9.95
CA PHE A 218 9.48 -32.15 -8.94
C PHE A 218 9.56 -33.65 -8.61
N VAL A 219 9.83 -34.48 -9.61
CA VAL A 219 10.04 -35.93 -9.43
C VAL A 219 11.31 -36.16 -8.62
N TYR A 220 12.43 -35.56 -9.07
CA TYR A 220 13.70 -35.62 -8.35
C TYR A 220 13.57 -35.17 -6.89
N ALA A 221 12.90 -34.04 -6.65
CA ALA A 221 12.70 -33.52 -5.30
C ALA A 221 11.92 -34.52 -4.40
N ALA A 222 10.85 -35.14 -4.93
CA ALA A 222 10.07 -36.12 -4.20
C ALA A 222 10.91 -37.37 -3.86
N ASP A 223 11.63 -37.91 -4.87
CA ASP A 223 12.44 -39.12 -4.74
C ASP A 223 13.64 -38.94 -3.78
N ASN A 224 14.12 -37.69 -3.64
CA ASN A 224 15.19 -37.31 -2.70
C ASN A 224 14.67 -36.75 -1.36
N GLY A 225 13.39 -36.96 -1.06
CA GLY A 225 12.80 -36.73 0.26
C GLY A 225 12.34 -35.31 0.56
N ALA A 226 12.35 -34.39 -0.41
CA ALA A 226 11.78 -33.07 -0.23
C ALA A 226 10.25 -33.16 -0.10
N VAL A 227 9.67 -32.46 0.85
CA VAL A 227 8.22 -32.40 1.09
C VAL A 227 7.62 -31.02 0.81
N ILE A 228 8.46 -30.02 0.55
CA ILE A 228 8.10 -28.65 0.15
C ILE A 228 8.81 -28.32 -1.15
N SER A 229 8.06 -27.88 -2.16
CA SER A 229 8.61 -27.30 -3.39
C SER A 229 8.38 -25.78 -3.38
N GLN A 230 9.47 -25.01 -3.33
CA GLN A 230 9.51 -23.56 -3.32
C GLN A 230 9.77 -23.04 -4.74
N ASN A 231 8.84 -22.22 -5.30
CA ASN A 231 8.86 -21.79 -6.69
C ASN A 231 8.72 -20.28 -6.83
N SER A 232 9.81 -19.57 -7.13
CA SER A 232 9.83 -18.11 -7.32
C SER A 232 9.98 -17.71 -8.80
N TRP A 233 9.20 -18.34 -9.66
CA TRP A 233 9.21 -18.17 -11.11
C TRP A 233 7.81 -18.32 -11.71
N THR A 234 7.62 -17.97 -12.98
CA THR A 234 6.32 -18.01 -13.66
C THR A 234 6.46 -18.32 -15.16
N TRP A 235 5.36 -18.71 -15.80
CA TRP A 235 5.19 -18.62 -17.25
C TRP A 235 4.38 -17.38 -17.60
N THR A 236 4.77 -16.69 -18.64
CA THR A 236 3.97 -15.61 -19.20
C THR A 236 2.95 -16.17 -20.21
N ARG A 237 1.67 -15.86 -20.00
CA ARG A 237 0.59 -16.10 -20.98
C ARG A 237 0.15 -17.55 -21.19
N LEU A 238 0.41 -18.46 -20.26
CA LEU A 238 -0.23 -19.79 -20.31
C LEU A 238 -1.69 -19.71 -19.83
N SER A 239 -2.53 -20.56 -20.42
CA SER A 239 -3.93 -20.74 -20.01
C SER A 239 -4.16 -22.05 -19.23
N SER A 240 -3.16 -22.91 -19.15
CA SER A 240 -3.16 -24.17 -18.41
C SER A 240 -1.72 -24.66 -18.25
N LEU A 241 -1.45 -25.50 -17.24
CA LEU A 241 -0.17 -26.17 -17.12
C LEU A 241 0.15 -27.02 -18.36
N PRO A 242 1.41 -27.09 -18.79
CA PRO A 242 1.90 -28.13 -19.69
C PRO A 242 1.68 -29.50 -19.03
N ARG A 243 1.39 -30.51 -19.83
CA ARG A 243 1.04 -31.83 -19.33
C ARG A 243 2.18 -32.50 -18.54
N ALA A 244 3.42 -32.28 -18.93
CA ALA A 244 4.57 -32.78 -18.17
C ALA A 244 4.60 -32.25 -16.74
N TYR A 245 4.28 -30.95 -16.55
CA TYR A 245 4.19 -30.35 -15.22
C TYR A 245 2.93 -30.80 -14.47
N ASP A 246 1.84 -31.01 -15.16
CA ASP A 246 0.61 -31.53 -14.57
C ASP A 246 0.85 -32.91 -13.93
N GLU A 247 1.51 -33.82 -14.67
CA GLU A 247 1.91 -35.13 -14.19
C GLU A 247 2.99 -35.07 -13.07
N ALA A 248 3.95 -34.14 -13.16
CA ALA A 248 5.01 -33.97 -12.16
C ALA A 248 4.47 -33.38 -10.84
N PHE A 249 3.50 -32.47 -10.92
CA PHE A 249 2.82 -31.93 -9.75
C PHE A 249 2.03 -33.00 -9.01
N ASP A 250 1.26 -33.79 -9.75
CA ASP A 250 0.55 -34.94 -9.15
C ASP A 250 1.53 -35.89 -8.49
N TYR A 251 2.66 -36.20 -9.17
CA TYR A 251 3.69 -37.06 -8.60
C TYR A 251 4.24 -36.51 -7.29
N PHE A 252 4.66 -35.24 -7.25
CA PHE A 252 5.21 -34.63 -6.04
C PHE A 252 4.19 -34.60 -4.89
N ILE A 253 2.93 -34.24 -5.19
CA ILE A 253 1.86 -34.18 -4.19
C ILE A 253 1.55 -35.56 -3.61
N GLU A 254 1.61 -36.60 -4.41
CA GLU A 254 1.26 -37.95 -3.99
C GLU A 254 2.43 -38.73 -3.35
N ASN A 255 3.66 -38.51 -3.84
CA ASN A 255 4.79 -39.39 -3.52
C ASN A 255 5.87 -38.76 -2.63
N ALA A 256 5.93 -37.43 -2.49
CA ALA A 256 6.91 -36.79 -1.60
C ALA A 256 6.78 -37.31 -0.15
N GLY A 257 7.90 -37.67 0.47
CA GLY A 257 7.95 -38.27 1.81
C GLY A 257 7.43 -39.68 1.90
N MET A 258 7.25 -40.36 0.76
CA MET A 258 6.81 -41.74 0.63
C MET A 258 7.86 -42.60 -0.07
N ASP A 259 7.84 -43.89 0.13
CA ASP A 259 8.78 -44.86 -0.44
C ASP A 259 8.01 -46.13 -0.84
N ASP A 260 8.52 -46.83 -1.85
CA ASP A 260 8.05 -48.16 -2.23
C ASP A 260 8.63 -49.23 -1.29
N SER A 261 7.80 -49.73 -0.38
CA SER A 261 8.25 -50.61 0.70
C SER A 261 8.60 -52.03 0.26
N ASP A 262 8.07 -52.48 -0.87
CA ASP A 262 8.19 -53.87 -1.33
C ASP A 262 8.67 -54.04 -2.78
N GLY A 263 8.94 -52.92 -3.47
CA GLY A 263 9.48 -52.91 -4.82
C GLY A 263 8.44 -53.19 -5.90
N ASP A 264 7.16 -52.95 -5.62
CA ASP A 264 6.07 -53.20 -6.58
C ASP A 264 5.79 -51.97 -7.49
N GLY A 265 6.51 -50.86 -7.26
CA GLY A 265 6.37 -49.59 -8.00
C GLY A 265 5.34 -48.66 -7.42
N VAL A 266 4.82 -48.90 -6.19
CA VAL A 266 3.87 -48.06 -5.49
C VAL A 266 4.49 -47.51 -4.21
N ASN A 267 4.54 -46.19 -4.07
CA ASN A 267 5.02 -45.54 -2.85
C ASN A 267 3.94 -45.64 -1.76
N ASP A 268 4.04 -46.63 -0.90
CA ASP A 268 3.01 -46.97 0.10
C ASP A 268 3.45 -46.76 1.56
N ARG A 269 4.74 -46.51 1.80
CA ARG A 269 5.33 -46.27 3.13
C ARG A 269 5.77 -44.84 3.33
N GLN A 270 5.28 -44.18 4.36
CA GLN A 270 5.79 -42.87 4.74
C GLN A 270 7.19 -42.98 5.34
N THR A 271 8.14 -42.25 4.77
CA THR A 271 9.55 -42.15 5.22
C THR A 271 9.92 -40.75 5.62
N GLY A 272 9.25 -39.73 5.07
CA GLY A 272 9.40 -38.33 5.43
C GLY A 272 8.54 -37.89 6.59
N PRO A 273 8.71 -36.65 7.07
CA PRO A 273 7.93 -36.08 8.16
C PRO A 273 6.46 -35.84 7.78
N MET A 274 6.13 -35.84 6.49
CA MET A 274 4.80 -35.61 5.93
C MET A 274 4.54 -36.57 4.77
N LYS A 275 3.32 -37.04 4.64
CA LYS A 275 2.84 -37.80 3.50
C LYS A 275 2.35 -36.88 2.40
N GLY A 276 2.99 -36.95 1.24
CA GLY A 276 2.75 -36.08 0.11
C GLY A 276 3.48 -34.76 0.22
N GLY A 277 3.54 -34.00 -0.89
CA GLY A 277 4.24 -32.72 -1.00
C GLY A 277 3.33 -31.52 -1.11
N ILE A 278 3.82 -30.34 -0.66
CA ILE A 278 3.16 -29.04 -0.86
C ILE A 278 3.96 -28.19 -1.84
N ILE A 279 3.28 -27.63 -2.84
CA ILE A 279 3.88 -26.76 -3.88
C ILE A 279 3.50 -25.32 -3.59
N ILE A 280 4.48 -24.46 -3.39
CA ILE A 280 4.30 -23.04 -3.02
C ILE A 280 4.89 -22.18 -4.12
N CYS A 281 4.10 -21.23 -4.66
CA CYS A 281 4.43 -20.49 -5.87
C CYS A 281 4.21 -18.99 -5.72
N ALA A 282 5.16 -18.20 -6.24
CA ALA A 282 5.05 -16.75 -6.29
C ALA A 282 4.01 -16.31 -7.33
N ALA A 283 3.13 -15.36 -6.97
CA ALA A 283 2.02 -14.91 -7.81
C ALA A 283 2.46 -14.18 -9.09
N GLY A 284 3.69 -13.59 -9.12
CA GLY A 284 4.22 -12.80 -10.23
C GLY A 284 4.30 -11.30 -9.94
N ASN A 285 5.10 -10.57 -10.76
CA ASN A 285 5.53 -9.19 -10.47
C ASN A 285 5.08 -8.16 -11.52
N SER A 286 4.03 -8.45 -12.29
CA SER A 286 3.54 -7.57 -13.36
C SER A 286 2.41 -6.62 -12.93
N GLY A 287 1.87 -6.78 -11.71
CA GLY A 287 0.67 -6.08 -11.22
C GLY A 287 -0.63 -6.55 -11.91
N GLY A 288 -0.55 -7.67 -12.63
CA GLY A 288 -1.64 -8.27 -13.40
C GLY A 288 -2.32 -9.43 -12.67
N ARG A 289 -2.82 -10.38 -13.45
CA ARG A 289 -3.39 -11.63 -12.95
C ARG A 289 -2.29 -12.58 -12.50
N ILE A 290 -2.65 -13.48 -11.58
CA ILE A 290 -1.79 -14.60 -11.21
C ILE A 290 -1.61 -15.51 -12.41
N GLU A 291 -0.37 -15.88 -12.67
CA GLU A 291 0.03 -16.72 -13.81
C GLU A 291 0.48 -18.11 -13.31
N TYR A 292 0.52 -19.09 -14.21
CA TYR A 292 1.05 -20.41 -13.87
C TYR A 292 2.55 -20.34 -13.51
N PRO A 293 3.05 -21.11 -12.53
CA PRO A 293 2.35 -22.23 -11.86
C PRO A 293 1.41 -21.81 -10.73
N ALA A 294 1.51 -20.60 -10.18
CA ALA A 294 0.71 -20.16 -9.04
C ALA A 294 -0.82 -20.17 -9.31
N ALA A 295 -1.25 -20.07 -10.57
CA ALA A 295 -2.67 -20.15 -10.93
C ALA A 295 -3.26 -21.57 -10.88
N ASP A 296 -2.45 -22.60 -10.65
CA ASP A 296 -2.94 -23.96 -10.45
C ASP A 296 -3.46 -24.14 -9.02
N ALA A 297 -4.66 -24.71 -8.87
CA ALA A 297 -5.33 -24.85 -7.58
C ALA A 297 -4.60 -25.79 -6.58
N ARG A 298 -3.68 -26.63 -7.05
CA ARG A 298 -2.83 -27.48 -6.22
C ARG A 298 -1.70 -26.70 -5.55
N CYS A 299 -1.29 -25.57 -6.14
CA CYS A 299 -0.28 -24.68 -5.57
C CYS A 299 -0.85 -23.84 -4.43
N VAL A 300 0.04 -23.33 -3.58
CA VAL A 300 -0.25 -22.22 -2.69
C VAL A 300 0.27 -20.94 -3.37
N ALA A 301 -0.64 -20.10 -3.83
CA ALA A 301 -0.32 -18.86 -4.55
C ALA A 301 -0.04 -17.71 -3.57
N VAL A 302 1.18 -17.17 -3.61
CA VAL A 302 1.66 -16.18 -2.65
C VAL A 302 1.76 -14.79 -3.28
N THR A 303 0.99 -13.84 -2.75
CA THR A 303 1.04 -12.43 -3.12
C THR A 303 1.99 -11.65 -2.20
N ALA A 304 2.42 -10.44 -2.61
CA ALA A 304 3.46 -9.69 -1.89
C ALA A 304 2.92 -8.46 -1.17
N MET A 305 3.19 -8.35 0.13
CA MET A 305 2.94 -7.19 0.97
C MET A 305 4.19 -6.33 1.12
N GLY A 306 4.00 -5.01 1.15
CA GLY A 306 5.00 -4.05 1.63
C GLY A 306 4.95 -3.89 3.15
N ALA A 307 5.85 -3.06 3.68
CA ALA A 307 6.01 -2.85 5.13
C ALA A 307 4.93 -1.96 5.78
N THR A 308 3.74 -1.86 5.18
CA THR A 308 2.62 -1.00 5.62
C THR A 308 1.24 -1.67 5.47
N PHE A 309 1.16 -2.98 5.61
CA PHE A 309 -0.05 -3.79 5.41
C PHE A 309 -0.71 -3.65 4.03
N LYS A 310 -0.03 -3.11 3.04
CA LYS A 310 -0.57 -2.92 1.70
C LYS A 310 -0.01 -3.94 0.73
N LEU A 311 -0.88 -4.46 -0.15
CA LEU A 311 -0.44 -5.20 -1.32
C LEU A 311 0.45 -4.29 -2.18
N GLU A 312 1.61 -4.80 -2.57
CA GLU A 312 2.50 -4.04 -3.44
C GLU A 312 1.96 -3.98 -4.87
N ALA A 313 2.11 -2.81 -5.49
CA ALA A 313 1.55 -2.56 -6.83
C ALA A 313 2.13 -3.49 -7.91
N TYR A 314 3.33 -4.03 -7.71
CA TYR A 314 3.93 -5.00 -8.62
C TYR A 314 3.33 -6.41 -8.46
N SER A 315 2.78 -6.75 -7.28
CA SER A 315 2.26 -8.09 -7.04
C SER A 315 1.09 -8.40 -7.98
N ASN A 316 1.16 -9.54 -8.65
CA ASN A 316 0.00 -10.09 -9.33
C ASN A 316 -1.08 -10.45 -8.29
N ARG A 317 -2.32 -10.48 -8.73
CA ARG A 317 -3.51 -10.62 -7.89
C ARG A 317 -4.63 -11.33 -8.64
N GLY A 318 -5.53 -11.98 -7.92
CA GLY A 318 -6.65 -12.71 -8.52
C GLY A 318 -7.34 -13.62 -7.52
N ALA A 319 -8.42 -14.27 -7.96
CA ALA A 319 -9.15 -15.24 -7.15
C ALA A 319 -8.32 -16.50 -6.83
N GLU A 320 -7.21 -16.67 -7.54
CA GLU A 320 -6.25 -17.75 -7.36
C GLU A 320 -5.28 -17.50 -6.19
N ALA A 321 -5.27 -16.29 -5.60
CA ALA A 321 -4.42 -15.99 -4.44
C ALA A 321 -4.85 -16.79 -3.22
N ASP A 322 -3.91 -17.46 -2.56
CA ASP A 322 -4.17 -18.19 -1.32
C ASP A 322 -3.78 -17.38 -0.08
N ILE A 323 -2.61 -16.73 -0.08
CA ILE A 323 -2.08 -16.01 1.09
C ILE A 323 -1.14 -14.88 0.67
N MET A 324 -1.05 -13.84 1.49
CA MET A 324 -0.12 -12.72 1.29
C MET A 324 1.04 -12.83 2.30
N ALA A 325 2.26 -12.52 1.86
CA ALA A 325 3.43 -12.50 2.72
C ALA A 325 4.33 -11.29 2.44
N PRO A 326 5.29 -10.95 3.32
CA PRO A 326 6.20 -9.83 3.09
C PRO A 326 7.06 -10.03 1.83
N GLY A 327 6.89 -9.17 0.84
CA GLY A 327 7.66 -9.18 -0.42
C GLY A 327 8.53 -7.94 -0.61
N GLY A 328 8.43 -6.96 0.28
CA GLY A 328 9.21 -5.74 0.23
C GLY A 328 8.74 -4.73 -0.82
N VAL A 329 9.22 -3.49 -0.74
CA VAL A 329 8.83 -2.39 -1.61
C VAL A 329 9.76 -2.24 -2.82
N LYS A 330 9.19 -1.88 -3.98
CA LYS A 330 9.95 -1.66 -5.22
C LYS A 330 10.90 -0.45 -5.17
N ALA A 331 10.71 0.47 -4.21
CA ALA A 331 11.50 1.71 -4.14
C ALA A 331 13.01 1.44 -4.08
N ALA A 332 13.79 2.17 -4.87
CA ALA A 332 15.24 2.09 -4.85
C ALA A 332 15.81 2.50 -3.47
N ASN A 333 16.90 1.86 -3.05
CA ASN A 333 17.61 2.12 -1.79
C ASN A 333 16.70 2.11 -0.55
N SER A 334 15.73 1.18 -0.49
CA SER A 334 14.77 1.10 0.59
C SER A 334 15.12 -0.01 1.58
N LYS A 335 15.26 0.33 2.86
CA LYS A 335 15.35 -0.61 3.99
C LYS A 335 14.08 -1.46 4.17
N ARG A 336 13.00 -1.14 3.45
CA ARG A 336 11.72 -1.87 3.43
C ARG A 336 11.70 -3.00 2.39
N ARG A 337 12.86 -3.44 1.89
CA ARG A 337 13.02 -4.66 1.13
C ARG A 337 13.26 -5.85 2.05
N VAL A 338 13.22 -7.05 1.51
CA VAL A 338 13.49 -8.30 2.24
C VAL A 338 14.98 -8.57 2.23
N TRP A 339 15.58 -8.69 3.40
CA TRP A 339 16.99 -9.02 3.59
C TRP A 339 17.19 -10.54 3.61
N SER A 340 18.19 -11.02 2.84
CA SER A 340 18.59 -12.41 2.84
C SER A 340 20.02 -12.57 2.31
N THR A 341 20.52 -13.80 2.25
CA THR A 341 21.79 -14.19 1.65
C THR A 341 21.79 -13.99 0.14
N VAL A 342 22.95 -13.72 -0.47
CA VAL A 342 23.18 -13.72 -1.92
C VAL A 342 24.51 -14.40 -2.23
N ALA A 343 24.82 -14.64 -3.50
CA ALA A 343 26.08 -15.25 -3.89
C ALA A 343 27.31 -14.47 -3.38
N ASP A 344 28.48 -15.11 -3.40
CA ASP A 344 29.78 -14.58 -2.94
C ASP A 344 29.87 -14.33 -1.40
N ASN A 345 29.10 -15.07 -0.58
CA ASN A 345 28.99 -14.90 0.86
C ASN A 345 28.58 -13.48 1.27
N ASP A 346 27.65 -12.88 0.52
CA ASP A 346 27.15 -11.53 0.79
C ASP A 346 25.65 -11.56 1.13
N TYR A 347 25.12 -10.40 1.50
CA TYR A 347 23.72 -10.19 1.89
C TYR A 347 23.15 -9.04 1.10
N ALA A 348 21.90 -9.17 0.69
CA ALA A 348 21.23 -8.11 -0.06
C ALA A 348 19.76 -7.97 0.29
N ALA A 349 19.22 -6.77 0.01
CA ALA A 349 17.82 -6.48 0.13
C ALA A 349 17.14 -6.53 -1.25
N MET A 350 16.18 -7.43 -1.44
CA MET A 350 15.44 -7.63 -2.67
C MET A 350 13.93 -7.39 -2.45
N TYR A 351 13.16 -7.32 -3.53
CA TYR A 351 11.70 -7.21 -3.49
C TYR A 351 11.06 -8.10 -4.56
N GLY A 352 9.86 -8.55 -4.32
CA GLY A 352 9.08 -9.34 -5.28
C GLY A 352 8.19 -10.36 -4.59
N THR A 353 7.26 -10.94 -5.33
CA THR A 353 6.56 -12.15 -4.90
C THR A 353 7.52 -13.32 -4.71
N SER A 354 8.68 -13.28 -5.37
CA SER A 354 9.80 -14.20 -5.14
C SER A 354 10.36 -14.15 -3.72
N MET A 355 10.28 -13.01 -3.04
CA MET A 355 10.71 -12.87 -1.64
C MET A 355 9.56 -13.16 -0.68
N ALA A 356 8.31 -12.96 -1.09
CA ALA A 356 7.14 -13.35 -0.31
C ALA A 356 6.96 -14.87 -0.24
N CYS A 357 7.14 -15.56 -1.33
CA CYS A 357 6.96 -17.01 -1.47
C CYS A 357 7.80 -17.83 -0.47
N PRO A 358 9.12 -17.60 -0.31
CA PRO A 358 9.94 -18.36 0.64
C PRO A 358 9.58 -18.14 2.11
N HIS A 359 8.94 -17.04 2.49
CA HIS A 359 8.37 -16.87 3.82
C HIS A 359 7.29 -17.93 4.09
N VAL A 360 6.42 -18.15 3.12
CA VAL A 360 5.35 -19.15 3.21
C VAL A 360 5.92 -20.56 3.24
N SER A 361 6.94 -20.84 2.42
CA SER A 361 7.67 -22.12 2.43
C SER A 361 8.36 -22.39 3.77
N GLY A 362 8.96 -21.35 4.36
CA GLY A 362 9.56 -21.44 5.69
C GLY A 362 8.53 -21.72 6.79
N VAL A 363 7.35 -21.07 6.76
CA VAL A 363 6.28 -21.36 7.73
C VAL A 363 5.71 -22.77 7.51
N ALA A 364 5.57 -23.23 6.29
CA ALA A 364 5.22 -24.63 6.01
C ALA A 364 6.25 -25.59 6.62
N ALA A 365 7.55 -25.25 6.51
CA ALA A 365 8.61 -26.05 7.16
C ALA A 365 8.51 -26.05 8.69
N LEU A 366 8.16 -24.91 9.31
CA LEU A 366 7.89 -24.86 10.76
C LEU A 366 6.68 -25.71 11.15
N ILE A 367 5.59 -25.68 10.37
CA ILE A 367 4.39 -26.50 10.60
C ILE A 367 4.76 -27.99 10.54
N ILE A 368 5.53 -28.41 9.53
CA ILE A 368 5.97 -29.80 9.39
C ILE A 368 6.96 -30.17 10.51
N ALA A 369 7.81 -29.23 10.95
CA ALA A 369 8.73 -29.46 12.07
C ALA A 369 8.01 -29.75 13.37
N GLU A 370 6.86 -29.10 13.64
CA GLU A 370 6.06 -29.29 14.86
C GLU A 370 5.11 -30.49 14.78
N TYR A 371 4.37 -30.60 13.65
CA TYR A 371 3.29 -31.58 13.53
C TYR A 371 3.67 -32.81 12.73
N GLY A 372 4.84 -32.79 12.06
CA GLY A 372 5.28 -33.87 11.18
C GLY A 372 5.49 -35.19 11.96
N GLN A 373 4.76 -36.21 11.56
CA GLN A 373 4.81 -37.55 12.11
C GLN A 373 4.15 -38.53 11.15
N GLU A 374 4.19 -39.83 11.44
CA GLU A 374 3.46 -40.85 10.66
C GLU A 374 1.97 -40.50 10.60
N GLY A 375 1.43 -40.39 9.38
CA GLY A 375 0.05 -40.03 9.09
C GLY A 375 -0.22 -38.52 8.94
N PHE A 376 0.73 -37.62 9.18
CA PHE A 376 0.58 -36.21 8.87
C PHE A 376 0.65 -36.00 7.35
N THR A 377 -0.30 -35.27 6.77
CA THR A 377 -0.44 -35.14 5.32
C THR A 377 -0.20 -33.72 4.80
N ALA A 378 0.15 -33.60 3.51
CA ALA A 378 0.28 -32.32 2.83
C ALA A 378 -1.00 -31.47 2.90
N GLU A 379 -2.17 -32.10 2.83
CA GLU A 379 -3.45 -31.39 2.98
C GLU A 379 -3.62 -30.80 4.39
N GLN A 380 -3.26 -31.53 5.43
CA GLN A 380 -3.27 -31.01 6.82
C GLN A 380 -2.28 -29.84 6.98
N CYS A 381 -1.07 -29.96 6.39
CA CYS A 381 -0.13 -28.85 6.34
C CYS A 381 -0.71 -27.62 5.65
N ARG A 382 -1.30 -27.79 4.46
CA ARG A 382 -1.98 -26.72 3.71
C ARG A 382 -3.12 -26.09 4.52
N GLU A 383 -3.94 -26.90 5.17
CA GLU A 383 -5.02 -26.38 6.02
C GLU A 383 -4.53 -25.54 7.18
N ILE A 384 -3.45 -25.97 7.87
CA ILE A 384 -2.84 -25.21 8.96
C ILE A 384 -2.24 -23.93 8.40
N LEU A 385 -1.49 -24.01 7.31
CA LEU A 385 -0.86 -22.87 6.65
C LEU A 385 -1.88 -21.79 6.24
N LEU A 386 -2.97 -22.18 5.60
CA LEU A 386 -4.02 -21.26 5.15
C LEU A 386 -4.92 -20.74 6.28
N ARG A 387 -4.79 -21.27 7.49
CA ARG A 387 -5.35 -20.68 8.72
C ARG A 387 -4.36 -19.79 9.48
N ALA A 388 -3.08 -19.87 9.12
CA ALA A 388 -2.01 -19.11 9.74
C ALA A 388 -1.94 -17.69 9.14
N TYR A 389 -2.98 -16.87 9.35
CA TYR A 389 -3.07 -15.51 8.81
C TYR A 389 -3.67 -14.51 9.78
N ARG A 390 -3.37 -13.24 9.55
CA ARG A 390 -4.08 -12.08 10.10
C ARG A 390 -4.92 -11.42 9.02
N PRO A 391 -6.20 -11.06 9.29
CA PRO A 391 -6.97 -10.23 8.38
C PRO A 391 -6.30 -8.88 8.15
N VAL A 392 -6.21 -8.44 6.92
CA VAL A 392 -5.69 -7.10 6.58
C VAL A 392 -6.86 -6.20 6.27
N GLY A 393 -7.27 -5.37 7.26
CA GLY A 393 -8.34 -4.39 7.07
C GLY A 393 -7.86 -3.12 6.39
N GLY A 394 -8.75 -2.46 5.64
CA GLY A 394 -8.48 -1.15 5.01
C GLY A 394 -7.72 -1.22 3.69
N LEU A 395 -7.73 -2.37 3.03
CA LEU A 395 -7.50 -2.40 1.59
C LEU A 395 -8.65 -1.66 0.92
N ALA A 396 -8.32 -0.73 0.01
CA ALA A 396 -9.31 0.07 -0.69
C ALA A 396 -10.41 -0.81 -1.28
N ASP A 397 -11.64 -0.29 -1.34
CA ASP A 397 -12.79 -1.00 -1.94
C ASP A 397 -12.49 -1.53 -3.35
N ASP A 398 -11.56 -0.90 -4.07
CA ASP A 398 -11.07 -1.32 -5.38
C ASP A 398 -10.32 -2.67 -5.36
N ASP A 399 -9.67 -3.02 -4.25
CA ASP A 399 -8.97 -4.31 -4.08
C ASP A 399 -9.93 -5.41 -3.59
N ALA A 400 -11.02 -5.04 -2.90
CA ALA A 400 -12.07 -5.97 -2.48
C ALA A 400 -12.91 -6.48 -3.67
N GLU A 401 -13.07 -5.68 -4.74
CA GLU A 401 -13.80 -6.05 -5.97
C GLU A 401 -13.15 -7.22 -6.73
N LEU A 402 -11.88 -7.51 -6.46
CA LEU A 402 -11.12 -8.52 -7.20
C LEU A 402 -10.97 -9.85 -6.44
N GLY A 403 -11.38 -9.96 -5.18
CA GLY A 403 -11.23 -11.19 -4.36
C GLY A 403 -9.77 -11.67 -4.22
N VAL A 404 -8.80 -10.78 -3.94
CA VAL A 404 -7.54 -10.79 -4.67
C VAL A 404 -6.31 -11.01 -3.80
N LEU A 405 -6.47 -11.24 -2.50
CA LEU A 405 -5.36 -11.27 -1.55
C LEU A 405 -5.17 -12.62 -0.87
N GLY A 406 -5.99 -13.59 -1.24
CA GLY A 406 -6.10 -14.82 -0.48
C GLY A 406 -6.77 -14.60 0.87
N VAL A 407 -6.46 -15.45 1.83
CA VAL A 407 -7.08 -15.41 3.18
C VAL A 407 -6.61 -14.22 4.03
N GLY A 408 -5.44 -13.65 3.76
CA GLY A 408 -4.86 -12.53 4.51
C GLY A 408 -3.34 -12.57 4.57
N LEU A 409 -2.76 -11.79 5.50
CA LEU A 409 -1.33 -11.75 5.75
C LEU A 409 -0.89 -12.96 6.57
N LEU A 410 0.13 -13.68 6.10
CA LEU A 410 0.78 -14.78 6.81
C LEU A 410 1.13 -14.38 8.25
N ASP A 411 0.80 -15.23 9.20
CA ASP A 411 1.07 -15.08 10.63
C ASP A 411 1.62 -16.40 11.19
N ALA A 412 2.93 -16.47 11.38
CA ALA A 412 3.60 -17.70 11.80
C ALA A 412 3.17 -18.15 13.20
N GLY A 413 2.87 -17.22 14.13
CA GLY A 413 2.35 -17.57 15.46
C GLY A 413 0.99 -18.26 15.39
N ALA A 414 0.19 -17.90 14.39
CA ALA A 414 -1.12 -18.49 14.13
C ALA A 414 -1.09 -19.95 13.73
N ALA A 415 0.01 -20.43 13.16
CA ALA A 415 0.16 -21.84 12.76
C ALA A 415 0.10 -22.82 13.94
N PHE A 416 0.42 -22.35 15.15
CA PHE A 416 0.57 -23.20 16.34
C PHE A 416 -0.58 -23.06 17.36
N VAL A 417 -1.71 -22.56 16.92
CA VAL A 417 -2.91 -22.43 17.75
C VAL A 417 -3.50 -23.82 18.06
N THR A 418 -3.67 -24.10 19.36
CA THR A 418 -4.10 -25.42 19.85
C THR A 418 -5.62 -25.55 20.05
N ASP A 419 -6.34 -24.46 20.28
CA ASP A 419 -7.79 -24.46 20.52
C ASP A 419 -8.52 -23.40 19.64
N PRO A 420 -8.98 -23.81 18.43
CA PRO A 420 -9.69 -22.90 17.53
C PRO A 420 -11.09 -22.49 18.02
N GLN A 421 -11.61 -23.08 19.10
CA GLN A 421 -12.91 -22.75 19.71
C GLN A 421 -12.77 -21.84 20.95
N SER A 422 -11.55 -21.55 21.37
CA SER A 422 -11.29 -20.68 22.51
C SER A 422 -11.78 -19.27 22.24
N GLN A 423 -12.47 -18.67 23.21
CA GLN A 423 -13.00 -17.31 23.05
C GLN A 423 -11.90 -16.26 23.28
N PRO A 424 -11.83 -15.21 22.44
CA PRO A 424 -10.88 -14.12 22.63
C PRO A 424 -11.20 -13.30 23.89
N GLY A 425 -10.17 -12.71 24.45
CA GLY A 425 -10.28 -11.79 25.60
C GLY A 425 -11.04 -10.51 25.23
N VAL A 426 -11.59 -9.85 26.23
CA VAL A 426 -12.26 -8.56 26.08
C VAL A 426 -11.25 -7.41 26.05
N VAL A 427 -11.60 -6.30 25.39
CA VAL A 427 -10.77 -5.09 25.39
C VAL A 427 -10.77 -4.40 26.76
N GLU A 428 -9.67 -3.73 27.10
CA GLU A 428 -9.59 -2.80 28.22
C GLU A 428 -9.45 -1.38 27.70
N PHE A 429 -10.48 -0.53 27.85
CA PHE A 429 -10.40 0.85 27.41
C PHE A 429 -9.38 1.65 28.23
N GLY A 430 -8.57 2.42 27.53
CA GLY A 430 -7.82 3.54 28.10
C GLY A 430 -8.70 4.79 28.27
N SER A 431 -8.08 5.91 28.64
CA SER A 431 -8.80 7.18 28.74
C SER A 431 -9.15 7.73 27.37
N MET A 432 -10.43 7.79 27.05
CA MET A 432 -10.92 8.42 25.82
C MET A 432 -10.58 9.90 25.81
N GLN A 433 -10.21 10.43 24.66
CA GLN A 433 -9.84 11.82 24.45
C GLN A 433 -10.78 12.46 23.44
N VAL A 434 -11.10 13.74 23.65
CA VAL A 434 -11.90 14.54 22.70
C VAL A 434 -11.11 15.79 22.34
N SER A 435 -10.95 16.02 21.03
CA SER A 435 -10.34 17.23 20.48
C SER A 435 -11.26 17.79 19.40
N GLY A 436 -11.91 18.93 19.70
CA GLY A 436 -13.01 19.40 18.86
C GLY A 436 -14.17 18.41 18.88
N ASN A 437 -14.53 17.87 17.72
CA ASN A 437 -15.53 16.81 17.59
C ASN A 437 -14.92 15.42 17.33
N THR A 438 -13.60 15.33 17.24
CA THR A 438 -12.89 14.06 17.06
C THR A 438 -12.74 13.36 18.41
N VAL A 439 -13.21 12.13 18.47
CA VAL A 439 -13.07 11.22 19.61
C VAL A 439 -11.98 10.21 19.32
N SER A 440 -11.05 10.07 20.26
CA SER A 440 -10.03 9.02 20.25
C SER A 440 -10.34 7.99 21.33
N VAL A 441 -10.53 6.75 20.93
CA VAL A 441 -10.92 5.62 21.80
C VAL A 441 -9.75 4.63 21.85
N PRO A 442 -8.90 4.71 22.87
CA PRO A 442 -7.80 3.77 23.06
C PRO A 442 -8.28 2.52 23.81
N TRP A 443 -7.73 1.35 23.42
CA TRP A 443 -7.86 0.13 24.21
C TRP A 443 -6.59 -0.74 24.11
N ARG A 444 -6.42 -1.62 25.07
CA ARG A 444 -5.39 -2.65 25.02
C ARG A 444 -5.85 -3.82 24.16
N VAL A 445 -4.97 -4.29 23.30
CA VAL A 445 -5.19 -5.48 22.47
C VAL A 445 -5.19 -6.71 23.36
N PRO A 446 -6.31 -7.47 23.44
CA PRO A 446 -6.36 -8.70 24.23
C PRO A 446 -5.72 -9.86 23.49
N ALA A 447 -5.36 -10.90 24.22
CA ALA A 447 -5.03 -12.19 23.62
C ALA A 447 -6.29 -12.87 23.10
N ASP A 448 -6.14 -13.69 22.05
CA ASP A 448 -7.07 -14.79 21.77
C ASP A 448 -6.95 -15.86 22.86
N GLY A 449 -7.81 -16.86 22.88
CA GLY A 449 -7.75 -17.88 23.87
C GLY A 449 -6.50 -18.78 23.83
N ASN A 450 -5.66 -18.60 22.82
CA ASN A 450 -4.41 -19.33 22.60
C ASN A 450 -3.14 -18.49 22.90
N GLY A 451 -3.32 -17.26 23.36
CA GLY A 451 -2.22 -16.37 23.73
C GLY A 451 -1.73 -15.44 22.61
N ASN A 452 -2.24 -15.56 21.38
CA ASN A 452 -1.89 -14.66 20.30
C ASN A 452 -2.79 -13.41 20.31
N ALA A 453 -2.36 -12.34 19.62
CA ALA A 453 -3.20 -11.17 19.44
C ALA A 453 -4.48 -11.50 18.65
N VAL A 454 -5.61 -10.90 19.05
CA VAL A 454 -6.87 -11.04 18.30
C VAL A 454 -6.73 -10.48 16.89
N ALA A 455 -7.48 -11.03 15.92
CA ALA A 455 -7.35 -10.68 14.52
C ALA A 455 -7.98 -9.32 14.15
N GLN A 456 -9.12 -8.99 14.79
CA GLN A 456 -9.86 -7.76 14.47
C GLN A 456 -10.78 -7.34 15.60
N PHE A 457 -11.31 -6.11 15.48
CA PHE A 457 -12.30 -5.55 16.40
C PHE A 457 -13.56 -5.15 15.64
N VAL A 458 -14.71 -5.36 16.22
CA VAL A 458 -15.94 -4.70 15.82
C VAL A 458 -16.19 -3.53 16.76
N VAL A 459 -16.20 -2.33 16.19
CA VAL A 459 -16.45 -1.07 16.91
C VAL A 459 -17.81 -0.58 16.49
N GLU A 460 -18.65 -0.25 17.44
CA GLU A 460 -19.96 0.37 17.23
C GLU A 460 -20.05 1.59 18.13
N TYR A 461 -20.52 2.71 17.61
CA TYR A 461 -20.81 3.89 18.43
C TYR A 461 -22.15 4.51 18.05
N ALA A 462 -22.86 5.02 19.04
CA ALA A 462 -24.15 5.66 18.83
C ALA A 462 -24.36 6.79 19.82
N PRO A 463 -25.05 7.88 19.43
CA PRO A 463 -25.51 8.90 20.39
C PRO A 463 -26.51 8.29 21.36
N LYS A 464 -26.36 8.62 22.67
CA LYS A 464 -27.27 8.15 23.72
C LYS A 464 -28.64 8.77 23.61
N GLU A 465 -28.69 10.04 23.20
CA GLU A 465 -29.92 10.81 22.99
C GLU A 465 -29.70 11.72 21.77
N GLY A 466 -30.75 12.02 21.02
CA GLY A 466 -30.70 12.96 19.91
C GLY A 466 -30.61 12.33 18.51
N GLY A 467 -30.39 13.14 17.48
CA GLY A 467 -30.54 12.81 16.06
C GLY A 467 -29.28 12.36 15.34
N GLY A 468 -28.22 12.00 16.04
CA GLY A 468 -26.95 11.55 15.38
C GLY A 468 -27.08 10.16 14.76
N THR A 469 -26.29 9.90 13.72
CA THR A 469 -26.26 8.61 13.06
C THR A 469 -25.31 7.66 13.80
N PRO A 470 -25.74 6.41 14.13
CA PRO A 470 -24.81 5.38 14.60
C PRO A 470 -23.74 5.08 13.55
N GLY A 471 -22.54 4.78 14.00
CA GLY A 471 -21.43 4.44 13.15
C GLY A 471 -20.59 3.30 13.72
N GLY A 472 -19.50 3.00 13.07
CA GLY A 472 -18.57 1.94 13.44
C GLY A 472 -18.21 1.05 12.27
N GLY A 473 -17.58 -0.07 12.56
CA GLY A 473 -17.17 -1.05 11.55
C GLY A 473 -16.23 -2.09 12.12
N THR A 474 -15.77 -2.96 11.26
CA THR A 474 -14.74 -3.94 11.59
C THR A 474 -13.37 -3.36 11.28
N VAL A 475 -12.45 -3.42 12.26
CA VAL A 475 -11.10 -2.89 12.15
C VAL A 475 -10.12 -4.02 12.41
N ALA A 476 -9.21 -4.28 11.46
CA ALA A 476 -8.15 -5.28 11.63
C ALA A 476 -7.19 -4.86 12.75
N ASN A 477 -6.77 -5.84 13.54
CA ASN A 477 -5.73 -5.63 14.54
C ASN A 477 -4.35 -5.67 13.88
N ARG A 478 -3.49 -4.71 14.24
CA ARG A 478 -2.12 -4.57 13.75
C ARG A 478 -1.10 -4.50 14.88
N TYR A 479 -1.51 -4.86 16.08
CA TYR A 479 -0.74 -4.68 17.30
C TYR A 479 -0.67 -5.98 18.08
N ASP A 480 0.43 -6.16 18.81
CA ASP A 480 0.63 -7.31 19.69
C ASP A 480 -0.24 -7.24 20.94
N VAL A 481 -0.35 -8.38 21.64
CA VAL A 481 -1.07 -8.46 22.92
C VAL A 481 -0.51 -7.44 23.91
N GLY A 482 -1.40 -6.67 24.51
CA GLY A 482 -1.08 -5.65 25.51
C GLY A 482 -0.66 -4.29 24.93
N GLN A 483 -0.39 -4.16 23.65
CA GLN A 483 -0.19 -2.86 23.01
C GLN A 483 -1.50 -2.07 22.96
N THR A 484 -1.39 -0.75 22.79
CA THR A 484 -2.57 0.13 22.74
C THR A 484 -2.93 0.43 21.28
N MET A 485 -4.12 0.06 20.90
CA MET A 485 -4.76 0.48 19.66
C MET A 485 -5.64 1.70 19.92
N VAL A 486 -5.74 2.62 18.95
CA VAL A 486 -6.59 3.81 19.03
C VAL A 486 -7.51 3.84 17.81
N TYR A 487 -8.81 3.89 18.06
CA TYR A 487 -9.83 4.13 17.04
C TYR A 487 -10.30 5.58 17.13
N THR A 488 -10.53 6.25 16.00
CA THR A 488 -11.02 7.63 15.97
C THR A 488 -12.27 7.74 15.15
N PHE A 489 -13.20 8.58 15.61
CA PHE A 489 -14.37 8.97 14.85
C PHE A 489 -14.74 10.43 15.11
N GLU A 490 -15.49 11.01 14.22
CA GLU A 490 -16.06 12.35 14.39
C GLU A 490 -17.52 12.24 14.81
N GLY A 491 -17.86 12.95 15.86
CA GLY A 491 -19.21 12.97 16.40
C GLY A 491 -19.84 14.35 16.36
N LEU A 492 -21.12 14.45 16.70
CA LEU A 492 -21.81 15.72 16.83
C LEU A 492 -21.47 16.40 18.15
N TYR A 493 -21.28 17.71 18.12
CA TYR A 493 -21.13 18.52 19.34
C TYR A 493 -22.38 18.40 20.24
N ASN A 494 -22.20 18.67 21.53
CA ASN A 494 -23.24 18.55 22.55
C ASN A 494 -23.92 17.17 22.64
N THR A 495 -23.16 16.12 22.29
CA THR A 495 -23.71 14.76 22.20
C THR A 495 -22.89 13.78 23.02
N ASP A 496 -23.58 12.98 23.81
CA ASP A 496 -23.02 11.84 24.52
C ASP A 496 -23.07 10.60 23.63
N TYR A 497 -21.95 9.95 23.45
CA TYR A 497 -21.83 8.71 22.68
C TYR A 497 -21.63 7.51 23.61
N GLU A 498 -22.24 6.40 23.25
CA GLU A 498 -21.93 5.07 23.75
C GLU A 498 -21.09 4.34 22.69
N ILE A 499 -19.98 3.76 23.11
CA ILE A 499 -19.05 3.01 22.23
C ILE A 499 -19.01 1.58 22.73
N ASN A 500 -19.21 0.62 21.84
CA ASN A 500 -19.12 -0.81 22.10
C ASN A 500 -17.98 -1.40 21.26
N VAL A 501 -17.10 -2.13 21.90
CA VAL A 501 -16.00 -2.81 21.21
C VAL A 501 -15.96 -4.28 21.63
N ARG A 502 -15.90 -5.18 20.65
CA ARG A 502 -15.64 -6.60 20.85
C ARG A 502 -14.47 -7.04 19.98
N SER A 503 -13.66 -7.93 20.50
CA SER A 503 -12.58 -8.56 19.78
C SER A 503 -13.08 -9.77 19.00
N ILE A 504 -12.46 -10.06 17.88
CA ILE A 504 -12.70 -11.27 17.09
C ILE A 504 -11.34 -11.92 16.80
N ASP A 505 -11.23 -13.21 17.06
CA ASP A 505 -10.04 -13.97 16.73
C ASP A 505 -10.01 -14.37 15.24
N ARG A 506 -8.93 -15.03 14.82
CA ARG A 506 -8.73 -15.51 13.44
C ARG A 506 -9.70 -16.61 13.01
N PHE A 507 -10.36 -17.28 13.97
CA PHE A 507 -11.34 -18.33 13.72
C PHE A 507 -12.77 -17.79 13.66
N GLY A 508 -12.96 -16.47 13.91
CA GLY A 508 -14.26 -15.83 13.94
C GLY A 508 -14.97 -15.89 15.30
N ASN A 509 -14.32 -16.42 16.36
CA ASN A 509 -14.90 -16.36 17.70
C ASN A 509 -14.89 -14.92 18.21
N SER A 510 -15.97 -14.51 18.87
CA SER A 510 -16.15 -13.14 19.34
C SER A 510 -16.17 -13.09 20.87
N SER A 511 -15.49 -12.07 21.44
CA SER A 511 -15.65 -11.77 22.86
C SER A 511 -17.01 -11.14 23.17
N GLU A 512 -17.35 -11.03 24.45
CA GLU A 512 -18.38 -10.11 24.92
C GLU A 512 -17.97 -8.66 24.55
N ALA A 513 -18.98 -7.82 24.27
CA ALA A 513 -18.73 -6.41 23.99
C ALA A 513 -18.43 -5.65 25.30
N VAL A 514 -17.44 -4.78 25.25
CA VAL A 514 -17.16 -3.82 26.34
C VAL A 514 -17.71 -2.46 25.93
N SER A 515 -18.46 -1.83 26.81
CA SER A 515 -19.09 -0.52 26.59
C SER A 515 -18.30 0.59 27.29
N GLY A 516 -18.13 1.70 26.59
CA GLY A 516 -17.59 2.95 27.11
C GLY A 516 -18.51 4.13 26.75
N SER A 517 -18.28 5.29 27.34
CA SER A 517 -19.00 6.50 26.97
C SER A 517 -18.10 7.72 26.96
N VAL A 518 -18.40 8.64 26.06
CA VAL A 518 -17.71 9.90 25.91
C VAL A 518 -18.68 11.01 25.59
N SER A 519 -18.40 12.22 26.10
CA SER A 519 -19.19 13.41 25.82
C SER A 519 -18.40 14.36 24.95
N ILE A 520 -18.96 14.76 23.82
CA ILE A 520 -18.42 15.85 22.99
C ILE A 520 -19.07 17.16 23.50
N GLY A 521 -18.20 18.08 23.94
CA GLY A 521 -18.63 19.34 24.55
C GLY A 521 -19.22 20.33 23.56
N ASN A 522 -19.37 21.59 24.01
CA ASN A 522 -19.97 22.65 23.23
C ASN A 522 -19.13 22.96 21.99
N PHE A 523 -19.84 23.24 20.90
CA PHE A 523 -19.28 23.76 19.68
C PHE A 523 -18.72 25.18 19.87
N GLU A 524 -17.47 25.43 19.49
CA GLU A 524 -16.90 26.75 19.41
C GLU A 524 -16.93 27.19 17.94
N ASN A 525 -17.88 28.03 17.59
CA ASN A 525 -18.11 28.50 16.24
C ASN A 525 -16.90 29.22 15.65
N ARG A 526 -16.46 28.86 14.47
CA ARG A 526 -15.48 29.58 13.65
C ARG A 526 -16.24 30.41 12.60
N PRO A 527 -15.91 31.68 12.38
CA PRO A 527 -16.62 32.49 11.41
C PRO A 527 -16.39 32.04 9.97
N PRO A 528 -17.34 32.30 9.07
CA PRO A 528 -17.18 31.99 7.66
C PRO A 528 -16.00 32.77 7.05
N GLU A 529 -15.40 32.19 6.01
CA GLU A 529 -14.23 32.70 5.33
C GLU A 529 -14.52 32.93 3.84
N ARG A 530 -13.68 33.78 3.19
CA ARG A 530 -13.68 33.88 1.73
C ARG A 530 -12.77 32.82 1.15
N THR A 531 -13.21 32.21 0.06
CA THR A 531 -12.34 31.32 -0.72
C THR A 531 -11.28 32.11 -1.47
N SER A 532 -10.40 31.40 -2.17
CA SER A 532 -9.43 32.02 -3.12
C SER A 532 -10.08 32.58 -4.39
N GLU A 533 -11.32 32.19 -4.67
CA GLU A 533 -12.09 32.68 -5.82
C GLU A 533 -12.49 34.14 -5.61
N ARG A 534 -12.36 34.92 -6.68
CA ARG A 534 -12.74 36.35 -6.66
C ARG A 534 -13.92 36.58 -7.62
N MET A 535 -14.97 37.17 -7.08
CA MET A 535 -16.08 37.66 -7.91
C MET A 535 -15.61 38.90 -8.66
N ALA A 536 -15.77 38.89 -9.98
CA ALA A 536 -15.44 40.02 -10.84
C ALA A 536 -16.51 41.11 -10.74
N ASP A 537 -16.14 42.36 -11.08
CA ASP A 537 -17.08 43.45 -11.30
C ASP A 537 -18.02 43.12 -12.46
N VAL A 538 -19.28 43.50 -12.35
CA VAL A 538 -20.35 43.13 -13.27
C VAL A 538 -20.73 44.30 -14.15
N SER A 539 -20.79 44.08 -15.47
CA SER A 539 -21.29 45.04 -16.46
C SER A 539 -22.58 44.57 -17.09
N MET A 540 -23.62 45.38 -17.04
CA MET A 540 -24.94 45.12 -17.64
C MET A 540 -25.15 46.09 -18.79
N PRO A 541 -25.56 45.65 -20.01
CA PRO A 541 -25.59 46.48 -21.21
C PRO A 541 -26.68 47.54 -21.18
N ASP A 542 -27.79 47.31 -20.50
CA ASP A 542 -28.93 48.22 -20.39
C ASP A 542 -29.79 47.87 -19.13
N THR A 543 -30.98 48.50 -19.07
CA THR A 543 -31.94 48.29 -17.96
C THR A 543 -33.03 47.25 -18.31
N ALA A 544 -32.86 46.45 -19.37
CA ALA A 544 -33.83 45.42 -19.76
C ALA A 544 -33.81 44.24 -18.77
N GLU A 545 -34.92 43.55 -18.59
CA GLU A 545 -34.99 42.35 -17.81
C GLU A 545 -34.03 41.25 -18.26
N THR A 546 -33.71 41.23 -19.57
CA THR A 546 -32.72 40.30 -20.13
C THR A 546 -31.27 40.60 -19.71
N SER A 547 -31.03 41.76 -19.12
CA SER A 547 -29.73 42.21 -18.60
C SER A 547 -29.54 41.92 -17.11
N ILE A 548 -30.48 41.23 -16.46
CA ILE A 548 -30.32 40.72 -15.08
C ILE A 548 -29.21 39.71 -15.05
N VAL A 549 -28.27 39.89 -14.13
CA VAL A 549 -27.13 38.95 -13.91
C VAL A 549 -27.40 38.14 -12.69
N SER A 550 -27.30 36.80 -12.79
CA SER A 550 -27.42 35.85 -11.68
C SER A 550 -26.08 35.24 -11.41
N ILE A 551 -25.68 35.19 -10.14
CA ILE A 551 -24.36 34.72 -9.67
C ILE A 551 -24.60 33.74 -8.53
N THR A 552 -24.07 32.52 -8.67
CA THR A 552 -24.04 31.55 -7.57
C THR A 552 -22.96 31.95 -6.58
N LEU A 553 -23.26 31.98 -5.30
CA LEU A 553 -22.40 32.52 -4.24
C LEU A 553 -21.50 31.47 -3.57
N THR A 554 -21.86 30.20 -3.61
CA THR A 554 -21.11 29.09 -2.98
C THR A 554 -19.64 29.02 -3.35
N PRO A 555 -19.18 29.34 -4.59
CA PRO A 555 -17.75 29.29 -4.90
C PRO A 555 -16.91 30.35 -4.17
N TYR A 556 -17.51 31.40 -3.62
CA TYR A 556 -16.79 32.57 -3.09
C TYR A 556 -16.71 32.60 -1.56
N PHE A 557 -17.45 31.72 -0.90
CA PHE A 557 -17.49 31.62 0.56
C PHE A 557 -17.35 30.17 0.99
N THR A 558 -16.74 29.95 2.14
CA THR A 558 -16.67 28.68 2.84
C THR A 558 -16.82 28.93 4.33
N ASP A 559 -17.13 27.89 5.05
CA ASP A 559 -17.10 27.90 6.49
C ASP A 559 -16.33 26.68 6.99
N PRO A 560 -15.37 26.85 7.93
CA PRO A 560 -14.67 25.71 8.51
C PRO A 560 -15.56 24.70 9.22
N ASP A 561 -16.80 25.06 9.50
CA ASP A 561 -17.75 24.31 10.31
C ASP A 561 -18.90 23.68 9.49
N LEU A 562 -18.89 23.83 8.14
CA LEU A 562 -19.87 23.19 7.25
C LEU A 562 -19.90 21.66 7.40
N GLU A 563 -18.74 21.03 7.60
CA GLU A 563 -18.64 19.58 7.84
C GLU A 563 -19.24 19.15 9.18
N TYR A 564 -19.47 20.09 10.08
CA TYR A 564 -20.04 19.87 11.42
C TYR A 564 -21.52 20.24 11.51
N GLY A 565 -22.17 20.52 10.37
CA GLY A 565 -23.58 20.80 10.26
C GLY A 565 -23.93 22.27 10.34
N ASP A 566 -22.94 23.18 10.21
CA ASP A 566 -23.22 24.59 9.99
C ASP A 566 -23.73 24.83 8.57
N GLU A 567 -24.40 25.94 8.36
CA GLU A 567 -24.96 26.33 7.06
C GLU A 567 -24.67 27.80 6.79
N LEU A 568 -24.35 28.14 5.54
CA LEU A 568 -24.19 29.51 5.12
C LEU A 568 -25.50 30.07 4.54
N SER A 569 -25.91 31.22 5.06
CA SER A 569 -26.95 32.07 4.47
C SER A 569 -26.32 33.29 3.82
N TYR A 570 -26.96 33.81 2.77
CA TYR A 570 -26.41 34.91 1.99
C TYR A 570 -27.36 36.10 1.97
N SER A 571 -26.75 37.29 1.98
CA SER A 571 -27.46 38.57 1.76
C SER A 571 -26.62 39.50 0.87
N ALA A 572 -27.27 40.44 0.23
CA ALA A 572 -26.59 41.46 -0.55
C ALA A 572 -27.26 42.82 -0.39
N THR A 573 -26.46 43.88 -0.40
CA THR A 573 -26.92 45.26 -0.37
C THR A 573 -26.24 46.06 -1.44
N SER A 574 -27.01 46.93 -2.14
CA SER A 574 -26.51 47.88 -3.10
C SER A 574 -26.48 49.28 -2.47
N VAL A 575 -25.36 49.99 -2.64
CA VAL A 575 -25.27 51.42 -2.17
C VAL A 575 -26.26 52.33 -2.88
N ASN A 576 -26.63 52.01 -4.12
CA ASN A 576 -27.62 52.74 -4.88
C ASN A 576 -28.56 51.77 -5.60
N GLU A 577 -29.66 51.43 -4.95
CA GLU A 577 -30.67 50.51 -5.48
C GLU A 577 -31.47 51.09 -6.66
N ASP A 578 -31.45 52.40 -6.85
CA ASP A 578 -32.07 53.02 -8.04
C ASP A 578 -31.22 52.80 -9.31
N ILE A 579 -29.95 52.42 -9.16
CA ILE A 579 -29.07 52.03 -10.27
C ILE A 579 -29.09 50.51 -10.44
N VAL A 580 -28.77 49.78 -9.38
CA VAL A 580 -28.76 48.31 -9.33
C VAL A 580 -29.43 47.82 -8.06
N ALA A 581 -30.55 47.16 -8.17
CA ALA A 581 -31.16 46.48 -7.04
C ALA A 581 -30.58 45.06 -6.90
N THR A 582 -30.58 44.57 -5.64
CA THR A 582 -30.07 43.21 -5.30
C THR A 582 -31.23 42.38 -4.76
N GLU A 583 -31.25 41.12 -5.20
CA GLU A 583 -32.11 40.08 -4.64
C GLU A 583 -31.29 38.83 -4.42
N VAL A 584 -31.39 38.19 -3.24
CA VAL A 584 -30.74 36.92 -2.94
C VAL A 584 -31.83 35.88 -2.68
N ALA A 585 -31.79 34.80 -3.44
CA ALA A 585 -32.69 33.67 -3.28
C ALA A 585 -31.85 32.39 -3.11
N GLY A 586 -31.79 31.87 -1.86
CA GLY A 586 -30.88 30.76 -1.51
C GLY A 586 -29.45 31.17 -1.76
N GLU A 587 -28.77 30.45 -2.63
CA GLU A 587 -27.35 30.64 -2.98
C GLU A 587 -27.12 31.55 -4.20
N VAL A 588 -28.18 32.17 -4.74
CA VAL A 588 -28.10 32.94 -5.98
C VAL A 588 -28.37 34.41 -5.72
N LEU A 589 -27.36 35.24 -6.02
CA LEU A 589 -27.50 36.71 -6.12
C LEU A 589 -27.99 37.10 -7.50
N ARG A 590 -29.04 37.93 -7.56
CA ARG A 590 -29.53 38.59 -8.78
C ARG A 590 -29.25 40.08 -8.70
N LEU A 591 -28.54 40.59 -9.71
CA LEU A 591 -28.30 42.00 -9.90
C LEU A 591 -29.29 42.53 -10.98
N ILE A 592 -30.15 43.43 -10.54
CA ILE A 592 -31.27 43.93 -11.35
C ILE A 592 -30.96 45.37 -11.75
N PRO A 593 -30.68 45.63 -13.03
CA PRO A 593 -30.37 46.98 -13.53
C PRO A 593 -31.65 47.85 -13.53
N ARG A 594 -31.61 49.07 -12.99
CA ARG A 594 -32.73 50.01 -12.94
C ARG A 594 -32.45 51.30 -13.65
N ALA A 595 -31.23 51.83 -13.55
CA ALA A 595 -30.85 53.07 -14.20
C ALA A 595 -29.36 53.01 -14.61
N LYS A 596 -28.99 53.82 -15.61
CA LYS A 596 -27.57 53.98 -16.01
C LYS A 596 -26.71 54.48 -14.87
N GLY A 597 -25.58 53.85 -14.62
CA GLY A 597 -24.63 54.21 -13.57
C GLY A 597 -23.91 53.02 -12.98
N THR A 598 -23.17 53.23 -11.90
CA THR A 598 -22.43 52.20 -11.17
C THR A 598 -22.87 52.23 -9.72
N SER A 599 -23.12 51.07 -9.14
CA SER A 599 -23.34 50.89 -7.72
C SER A 599 -22.36 49.91 -7.14
N LEU A 600 -21.94 50.14 -5.89
CA LEU A 600 -21.19 49.16 -5.10
C LEU A 600 -22.20 48.18 -4.47
N VAL A 601 -21.99 46.91 -4.70
CA VAL A 601 -22.79 45.84 -4.15
C VAL A 601 -21.94 45.05 -3.12
N THR A 602 -22.39 44.96 -1.89
CA THR A 602 -21.77 44.18 -0.84
C THR A 602 -22.56 42.90 -0.64
N VAL A 603 -21.84 41.78 -0.72
CA VAL A 603 -22.37 40.42 -0.51
C VAL A 603 -21.84 39.93 0.83
N THR A 604 -22.71 39.35 1.64
CA THR A 604 -22.39 38.85 2.97
C THR A 604 -22.86 37.42 3.11
N ALA A 605 -21.96 36.55 3.58
CA ALA A 605 -22.29 35.22 4.07
C ALA A 605 -22.36 35.25 5.59
N SER A 606 -23.33 34.56 6.16
CA SER A 606 -23.55 34.41 7.61
C SER A 606 -23.71 32.93 7.94
N ASP A 607 -23.04 32.46 8.98
CA ASP A 607 -23.24 31.14 9.55
C ASP A 607 -24.51 31.06 10.43
N LEU A 608 -24.82 29.87 10.97
CA LEU A 608 -25.95 29.68 11.86
C LEU A 608 -25.79 30.39 13.22
N ALA A 609 -24.57 30.65 13.67
CA ALA A 609 -24.28 31.38 14.90
C ALA A 609 -24.33 32.89 14.71
N GLY A 610 -24.45 33.39 13.47
CA GLY A 610 -24.57 34.79 13.12
C GLY A 610 -23.22 35.51 12.91
N ALA A 611 -22.09 34.78 12.85
CA ALA A 611 -20.85 35.39 12.42
C ALA A 611 -20.86 35.61 10.89
N THR A 612 -20.14 36.61 10.39
CA THR A 612 -20.26 37.04 9.01
C THR A 612 -18.95 37.36 8.34
N VAL A 613 -18.89 37.14 7.04
CA VAL A 613 -17.83 37.63 6.15
C VAL A 613 -18.43 38.28 4.92
N SER A 614 -17.84 39.39 4.46
CA SER A 614 -18.39 40.14 3.31
C SER A 614 -17.29 40.51 2.33
N PHE A 615 -17.68 40.69 1.07
CA PHE A 615 -16.90 41.39 0.05
C PHE A 615 -17.78 42.26 -0.82
N SER A 616 -17.19 43.17 -1.60
CA SER A 616 -17.93 44.07 -2.47
C SER A 616 -17.42 44.02 -3.91
N ILE A 617 -18.35 44.22 -4.86
CA ILE A 617 -18.11 44.32 -6.29
C ILE A 617 -18.76 45.58 -6.85
N TYR A 618 -18.28 46.08 -7.97
CA TYR A 618 -18.95 47.12 -8.72
C TYR A 618 -19.90 46.50 -9.74
N ALA A 619 -21.15 46.94 -9.74
CA ALA A 619 -22.14 46.60 -10.76
C ALA A 619 -22.46 47.86 -11.59
N THR A 620 -22.16 47.81 -12.87
CA THR A 620 -22.29 48.95 -13.80
C THR A 620 -23.34 48.67 -14.84
N VAL A 621 -24.31 49.60 -15.03
CA VAL A 621 -25.34 49.55 -16.06
C VAL A 621 -24.98 50.57 -17.15
N ALA A 622 -24.68 50.08 -18.35
CA ALA A 622 -24.47 50.90 -19.54
C ALA A 622 -25.81 51.42 -20.09
N GLY A 623 -25.83 52.57 -20.75
CA GLY A 623 -27.04 53.04 -21.42
C GLY A 623 -27.13 52.45 -22.83
N GLY A 624 -28.33 52.00 -23.24
CA GLY A 624 -28.60 51.46 -24.57
C GLY A 624 -28.25 52.45 -25.72
N THR A 625 -27.77 51.89 -26.81
CA THR A 625 -27.43 52.44 -28.14
C THR A 625 -27.58 53.96 -28.37
N GLY A 626 -26.49 54.68 -28.17
CA GLY A 626 -26.20 56.01 -28.70
C GLY A 626 -24.78 56.01 -29.28
N PRO A 627 -24.44 56.86 -30.23
CA PRO A 627 -23.24 56.71 -31.04
C PRO A 627 -21.96 56.83 -30.24
N SER A 628 -20.99 56.04 -30.66
CA SER A 628 -19.61 56.00 -30.23
C SER A 628 -18.98 57.38 -30.02
N GLY A 629 -18.85 57.84 -28.80
CA GLY A 629 -17.95 58.89 -28.39
C GLY A 629 -16.79 58.25 -27.61
N ASP A 630 -15.60 58.48 -28.10
CA ASP A 630 -14.32 58.05 -27.55
C ASP A 630 -14.14 58.57 -26.11
N ASP A 631 -14.61 57.83 -25.11
CA ASP A 631 -14.30 58.06 -23.70
C ASP A 631 -13.01 57.36 -23.36
N GLY A 632 -11.88 58.09 -23.53
CA GLY A 632 -10.54 57.61 -23.27
C GLY A 632 -10.42 56.84 -21.96
N ALA A 633 -9.85 55.67 -22.04
CA ALA A 633 -9.59 54.78 -20.95
C ALA A 633 -8.89 55.53 -19.78
N VAL A 634 -9.47 55.52 -18.60
CA VAL A 634 -8.90 56.08 -17.39
C VAL A 634 -7.66 55.29 -17.04
N ALA A 635 -6.50 55.86 -17.16
CA ALA A 635 -5.26 55.22 -16.79
C ALA A 635 -4.80 55.70 -15.42
N ILE A 636 -4.79 54.79 -14.46
CA ILE A 636 -4.13 54.97 -13.16
C ILE A 636 -2.88 54.12 -13.19
N SER A 637 -1.71 54.74 -13.09
CA SER A 637 -0.42 54.06 -13.21
C SER A 637 0.69 54.67 -12.39
N PRO A 638 1.67 53.90 -11.94
CA PRO A 638 1.73 52.47 -11.98
C PRO A 638 0.73 51.83 -11.01
N ASN A 639 0.26 50.61 -11.29
CA ASN A 639 -0.57 49.87 -10.41
C ASN A 639 -0.12 48.38 -10.44
N PRO A 640 0.47 47.84 -9.36
CA PRO A 640 0.66 48.41 -8.03
C PRO A 640 1.66 49.56 -7.98
N VAL A 641 1.40 50.56 -7.08
CA VAL A 641 2.22 51.76 -6.89
C VAL A 641 3.12 51.66 -5.64
N ALA A 642 4.35 52.17 -5.74
CA ALA A 642 5.21 52.36 -4.59
C ALA A 642 4.98 53.76 -3.94
N ASP A 643 5.37 54.85 -4.60
CA ASP A 643 5.33 56.19 -4.02
C ASP A 643 4.59 57.22 -4.86
N ARG A 644 4.61 57.13 -6.16
CA ARG A 644 3.99 58.09 -7.10
C ARG A 644 2.93 57.45 -7.96
N LEU A 645 1.72 58.02 -7.94
CA LEU A 645 0.53 57.56 -8.69
C LEU A 645 0.12 58.63 -9.69
N ASN A 646 0.05 58.27 -10.97
CA ASN A 646 -0.45 59.14 -12.02
C ASN A 646 -1.91 58.79 -12.33
N VAL A 647 -2.76 59.80 -12.37
CA VAL A 647 -4.18 59.71 -12.70
C VAL A 647 -4.45 60.58 -13.93
N ARG A 648 -4.88 59.92 -15.03
CA ARG A 648 -5.16 60.64 -16.27
C ARG A 648 -6.63 61.08 -16.34
N LEU A 649 -6.82 62.40 -16.55
CA LEU A 649 -8.15 63.05 -16.65
C LEU A 649 -8.56 63.37 -18.11
N GLY A 650 -7.69 63.00 -19.09
CA GLY A 650 -7.87 63.35 -20.50
C GLY A 650 -7.35 64.73 -20.79
N ASP A 651 -7.55 65.25 -21.99
CA ASP A 651 -7.04 66.56 -22.44
C ASP A 651 -7.79 67.73 -21.77
N THR A 652 -7.60 67.85 -20.44
CA THR A 652 -8.18 68.89 -19.57
C THR A 652 -7.05 69.69 -18.91
N GLU A 653 -7.32 70.97 -18.62
CA GLU A 653 -6.40 71.89 -17.91
C GLU A 653 -7.09 72.37 -16.64
N GLY A 654 -6.31 72.87 -15.67
CA GLY A 654 -6.78 73.44 -14.42
C GLY A 654 -6.39 72.61 -13.22
N GLU A 655 -7.12 72.74 -12.13
CA GLU A 655 -6.89 72.01 -10.88
C GLU A 655 -7.84 70.81 -10.76
N ALA A 656 -7.32 69.69 -10.26
CA ALA A 656 -8.14 68.52 -9.91
C ALA A 656 -8.13 68.30 -8.41
N ALA A 657 -9.30 67.99 -7.86
CA ALA A 657 -9.46 67.49 -6.51
C ALA A 657 -9.44 65.95 -6.50
N VAL A 658 -8.50 65.37 -5.78
CA VAL A 658 -8.38 63.90 -5.69
C VAL A 658 -8.62 63.44 -4.27
N ARG A 659 -9.49 62.42 -4.13
CA ARG A 659 -9.81 61.78 -2.86
C ARG A 659 -9.49 60.28 -2.93
N ILE A 660 -8.74 59.77 -1.96
CA ILE A 660 -8.38 58.35 -1.84
C ILE A 660 -9.05 57.78 -0.60
N TYR A 661 -9.62 56.61 -0.76
CA TYR A 661 -10.33 55.89 0.30
C TYR A 661 -9.71 54.50 0.50
N ASP A 662 -9.67 54.03 1.76
CA ASP A 662 -9.22 52.68 2.11
C ASP A 662 -10.28 51.61 1.77
N GLY A 663 -9.96 50.34 2.03
CA GLY A 663 -10.84 49.23 1.80
C GLY A 663 -12.14 49.23 2.64
N ALA A 664 -12.22 50.10 3.66
CA ALA A 664 -13.43 50.34 4.46
C ALA A 664 -14.16 51.64 4.06
N ALA A 665 -13.86 52.15 2.86
CA ALA A 665 -14.41 53.39 2.31
C ALA A 665 -14.19 54.67 3.17
N ARG A 666 -13.17 54.70 4.03
CA ARG A 666 -12.78 55.87 4.79
C ARG A 666 -11.84 56.73 3.96
N LEU A 667 -12.09 58.04 3.93
CA LEU A 667 -11.19 59.00 3.27
C LEU A 667 -9.83 59.00 4.02
N VAL A 668 -8.76 58.60 3.31
CA VAL A 668 -7.42 58.52 3.86
C VAL A 668 -6.45 59.57 3.28
N MET A 669 -6.81 60.16 2.14
CA MET A 669 -6.05 61.23 1.52
C MET A 669 -6.98 62.12 0.66
N GLU A 670 -6.76 63.46 0.75
CA GLU A 670 -7.36 64.43 -0.15
C GLU A 670 -6.24 65.37 -0.62
N ALA A 671 -6.16 65.58 -1.91
CA ALA A 671 -5.21 66.45 -2.55
C ALA A 671 -5.85 67.30 -3.63
N ARG A 672 -5.29 68.52 -3.87
CA ARG A 672 -5.62 69.33 -5.04
C ARG A 672 -4.30 69.56 -5.81
N GLU A 673 -4.34 69.13 -7.06
CA GLU A 673 -3.15 69.12 -7.93
C GLU A 673 -3.46 69.78 -9.26
N GLU A 674 -2.47 70.48 -9.86
CA GLU A 674 -2.60 71.02 -11.18
C GLU A 674 -2.56 69.93 -12.24
N ILE A 675 -3.47 70.00 -13.22
CA ILE A 675 -3.55 69.05 -14.34
C ILE A 675 -2.45 69.42 -15.32
N VAL A 676 -1.40 68.58 -15.42
CA VAL A 676 -0.29 68.78 -16.36
C VAL A 676 -0.29 67.66 -17.38
N GLY A 677 -0.37 68.04 -18.68
CA GLY A 677 -0.40 67.05 -19.77
C GLY A 677 -1.60 66.10 -19.73
N GLY A 678 -2.74 66.54 -19.17
CA GLY A 678 -3.97 65.80 -19.08
C GLY A 678 -4.07 64.83 -17.92
N GLY A 679 -3.20 64.94 -16.90
CA GLY A 679 -3.19 64.12 -15.69
C GLY A 679 -2.63 64.80 -14.47
N VAL A 680 -2.77 64.18 -13.31
CA VAL A 680 -2.18 64.62 -12.02
C VAL A 680 -1.27 63.55 -11.46
N GLU A 681 -0.20 63.94 -10.84
CA GLU A 681 0.73 63.04 -10.10
C GLU A 681 0.53 63.21 -8.59
N LEU A 682 0.33 62.13 -7.88
CA LEU A 682 0.09 62.10 -6.44
C LEU A 682 1.23 61.40 -5.70
N ASP A 683 1.67 61.97 -4.62
CA ASP A 683 2.57 61.31 -3.68
C ASP A 683 1.74 60.46 -2.69
N VAL A 684 1.76 59.14 -2.89
CA VAL A 684 1.08 58.17 -2.04
C VAL A 684 2.02 57.42 -1.11
N SER A 685 3.25 57.91 -0.90
CA SER A 685 4.24 57.26 -0.07
C SER A 685 3.83 57.09 1.38
N ARG A 686 2.90 57.89 1.87
CA ARG A 686 2.37 57.86 3.26
C ARG A 686 1.22 56.86 3.44
N LEU A 687 0.69 56.28 2.38
CA LEU A 687 -0.32 55.25 2.50
C LEU A 687 0.31 53.90 2.89
N SER A 688 -0.32 53.20 3.80
CA SER A 688 0.08 51.84 4.15
C SER A 688 -0.11 50.89 2.96
N PRO A 689 0.64 49.75 2.87
CA PRO A 689 0.35 48.72 1.86
C PRO A 689 -1.12 48.24 1.92
N GLY A 690 -1.76 48.21 0.76
CA GLY A 690 -3.18 47.81 0.69
C GLY A 690 -3.88 48.26 -0.60
N ALA A 691 -5.14 47.91 -0.72
CA ALA A 691 -6.00 48.31 -1.84
C ALA A 691 -6.74 49.61 -1.50
N TYR A 692 -6.78 50.54 -2.46
CA TYR A 692 -7.41 51.85 -2.34
C TYR A 692 -8.30 52.16 -3.51
N SER A 693 -9.36 52.92 -3.26
CA SER A 693 -10.17 53.54 -4.30
C SER A 693 -9.89 55.04 -4.38
N LEU A 694 -9.99 55.60 -5.59
CA LEU A 694 -9.68 56.97 -5.88
C LEU A 694 -10.80 57.63 -6.67
N VAL A 695 -11.13 58.89 -6.32
CA VAL A 695 -11.98 59.79 -7.12
C VAL A 695 -11.19 61.04 -7.41
N ALA A 696 -11.04 61.40 -8.69
CA ALA A 696 -10.40 62.64 -9.12
C ALA A 696 -11.43 63.48 -9.93
N GLU A 697 -11.60 64.72 -9.53
CA GLU A 697 -12.54 65.69 -10.14
C GLU A 697 -11.79 66.89 -10.60
N GLY A 698 -11.80 67.19 -11.93
CA GLY A 698 -11.10 68.34 -12.51
C GLY A 698 -11.45 68.54 -13.98
N GLY A 699 -11.38 69.77 -14.48
CA GLY A 699 -11.66 70.10 -15.88
C GLY A 699 -13.07 69.69 -16.36
N GLY A 700 -14.04 69.64 -15.44
CA GLY A 700 -15.41 69.22 -15.76
C GLY A 700 -15.57 67.71 -15.90
N ARG A 701 -14.56 66.89 -15.53
CA ARG A 701 -14.60 65.44 -15.55
C ARG A 701 -14.41 64.87 -14.14
N THR A 702 -15.02 63.72 -13.91
CA THR A 702 -14.81 62.89 -12.70
C THR A 702 -14.26 61.56 -13.12
N VAL A 703 -13.10 61.18 -12.57
CA VAL A 703 -12.40 59.93 -12.80
C VAL A 703 -12.44 59.12 -11.52
N ARG A 704 -12.73 57.84 -11.62
CA ARG A 704 -12.73 56.89 -10.51
C ARG A 704 -11.95 55.66 -10.89
N GLY A 705 -11.22 55.13 -9.93
CA GLY A 705 -10.44 53.92 -10.13
C GLY A 705 -9.88 53.35 -8.85
N THR A 706 -9.22 52.21 -8.98
CA THR A 706 -8.57 51.53 -7.83
C THR A 706 -7.10 51.30 -8.10
N PHE A 707 -6.31 51.30 -7.05
CA PHE A 707 -4.91 50.95 -7.11
C PHE A 707 -4.46 50.19 -5.86
N VAL A 708 -3.35 49.48 -6.00
CA VAL A 708 -2.72 48.74 -4.90
C VAL A 708 -1.43 49.47 -4.51
N LYS A 709 -1.29 49.86 -3.24
CA LYS A 709 -0.07 50.37 -2.64
C LYS A 709 0.80 49.18 -2.14
N ARG A 710 2.08 49.18 -2.52
CA ARG A 710 3.07 48.20 -2.07
C ARG A 710 3.74 48.61 -0.77
#